data_88dbd4c5194425e5e12eecb0ea0e5992
#
_entry.id   88dbd4c5194425e5e12eecb0ea0e5992
#
_cell.length_a   1.000
_cell.length_b   1.000
_cell.length_c   1.000
_cell.angle_alpha   90.00
_cell.angle_beta   90.00
_cell.angle_gamma   90.00
#
_symmetry.space_group_name_H-M   'P 1'
#
loop_
_entity.id
_entity.type
_entity.pdbx_description
1 polymer ?
#
loop_
_entity_poly.entity_id
_entity_poly.type
_entity_poly.pdbx_seq_one_letter_code
_entity_poly.pdbx_strand_id
1 'polypeptide(L)'
;MSLALLAALNVLPAWAATTPFNLPAGPLDQTLLQISRQTGLPISFEQKLVSGRYAPAIQGQLDQHQALTLALQDSGLKEQQDTQGVTLVADTSTASSAPAFTEPTTQLQRVEVTGTAIRRVDAETAVPVTVLRVEKLREQGVTTTEELINRISANQSSVGSGRSVGSSSGGAAYADLRGIGPNKTLVLLNGRRLSNNATNAINGSGVDLNTIPFAAIDRVEVLRDGASALYGTDAIGGVINFITKKSLTRGQVSTGYDTPSHSGGGQSRNFSGSWGIGDLEEDRFNVFGVVSYDKQERLAAKDRGYTYNYQPGRGLDYTSGTASPANWSQGANATNPLAGSGCNAPGLLSRNGICRQSLWSYLDLVPETEKTSAFAKATGKLSDDHNVSLEYFWARNENRTQIGPGTLMGNQVNPGTAFYPGNGITPGPSGFALDPTQPVAANWRETDVGARRHEDDNTGQRLLLTFDGSVSGWDYNIGASYNQNKVVSTIRSGYVNDVAVSQGIANGVINPFGPQTAAGSALLAANTVDGDYATAVGRVKAIDGRVSREIGDWFGSGPSALALGGEYRKEDFHQDFAQFAGNVQSLGIDPNGSVSGDRSVQAQYAELNVPVLDSLELTAAIRHDKYSDFGSTTNPKYSFRFQPFKELVLRGAYSEGFRAPSLYELYNPTFTTFTNANYNDPRLCPGGTPANGGIGNRDCAQQFNRSTGGNTELKPETARNVTFGFVYQPFERLNAGLDFWWIKVANQIAEFPESAPFDNPDLYADRLVRKADGSIDHVVTGMANLGKLKTSGVDVSLDYRLPATAWGEFGLGLQGTYVTRYDYQQQLKGEYIDKLGDFRGGDFASAGAVARWRHSLTATWNQGPLGATLTNRYTSGYHDSDRDSHNRVGSYNVWDLAGTYTWRQALGVTLGVKNLFDREPPFSNQTYTFQSGYDPRYSDPFGRTLYTRLSYNF
;
A
#
# COMPACT_ATOMS: atom_id res chain seq x y z
N MET A 1 28.20 32.05 43.82
CA MET A 1 28.00 31.92 45.28
C MET A 1 27.34 30.57 45.47
N SER A 2 28.13 29.51 45.73
CA SER A 2 28.43 28.96 47.06
C SER A 2 27.15 28.37 47.70
N LEU A 3 26.99 27.08 48.00
CA LEU A 3 27.85 26.23 48.81
C LEU A 3 27.51 24.77 48.64
N ALA A 4 28.55 23.92 48.61
CA ALA A 4 28.50 22.48 48.78
C ALA A 4 28.20 22.13 50.24
N LEU A 5 27.54 20.99 50.48
CA LEU A 5 27.65 20.24 51.72
C LEU A 5 27.75 18.73 51.45
N LEU A 6 28.95 18.21 51.65
CA LEU A 6 29.21 16.79 51.84
C LEU A 6 28.64 16.37 53.24
N ALA A 7 27.90 15.25 53.22
CA ALA A 7 27.69 14.47 54.43
C ALA A 7 28.03 13.01 54.09
N ALA A 8 29.22 12.61 54.55
CA ALA A 8 29.63 11.20 54.61
C ALA A 8 28.88 10.50 55.75
N LEU A 9 28.01 9.54 55.41
CA LEU A 9 27.46 8.62 56.39
C LEU A 9 28.26 7.29 56.30
N ASN A 10 29.00 7.05 57.35
CA ASN A 10 29.61 5.75 57.63
C ASN A 10 28.50 4.70 57.76
N VAL A 11 28.50 3.71 56.87
CA VAL A 11 27.66 2.51 57.00
C VAL A 11 28.47 1.55 57.89
N LEU A 12 28.06 1.39 59.15
CA LEU A 12 28.44 0.26 59.96
C LEU A 12 27.91 -1.04 59.37
N PRO A 13 28.66 -2.18 59.38
CA PRO A 13 28.11 -3.43 58.87
C PRO A 13 26.95 -3.86 59.77
N ALA A 14 25.78 -4.00 59.18
CA ALA A 14 24.61 -4.58 59.84
C ALA A 14 24.95 -6.05 60.11
N TRP A 15 24.97 -6.46 61.38
CA TRP A 15 25.02 -7.84 61.77
C TRP A 15 23.82 -8.56 61.15
N ALA A 16 24.06 -9.59 60.33
CA ALA A 16 23.01 -10.42 59.71
C ALA A 16 22.22 -11.08 60.87
N ALA A 17 20.93 -10.80 60.93
CA ALA A 17 20.03 -11.41 61.91
C ALA A 17 19.97 -12.91 61.62
N THR A 18 20.41 -13.73 62.57
CA THR A 18 20.33 -15.20 62.47
C THR A 18 18.94 -15.66 62.86
N THR A 19 18.37 -16.60 62.14
CA THR A 19 17.04 -17.21 62.34
C THR A 19 17.24 -18.69 62.75
N PRO A 20 16.49 -19.21 63.74
CA PRO A 20 16.55 -20.62 64.08
C PRO A 20 15.86 -21.47 63.02
N PHE A 21 16.62 -22.30 62.33
CA PHE A 21 16.11 -23.29 61.35
C PHE A 21 16.02 -24.71 61.94
N ASN A 22 14.93 -25.38 61.65
CA ASN A 22 14.74 -26.80 61.92
C ASN A 22 13.93 -27.44 60.80
N LEU A 23 14.55 -27.53 59.61
CA LEU A 23 13.94 -28.05 58.40
C LEU A 23 14.43 -29.48 58.16
N PRO A 24 13.55 -30.49 58.02
CA PRO A 24 13.99 -31.82 57.66
C PRO A 24 14.47 -31.89 56.21
N ALA A 25 15.27 -32.88 55.86
CA ALA A 25 15.60 -33.14 54.48
C ALA A 25 14.35 -33.40 53.66
N GLY A 26 14.24 -32.75 52.47
CA GLY A 26 13.02 -32.79 51.66
C GLY A 26 13.22 -32.24 50.25
N PRO A 27 12.14 -32.18 49.44
CA PRO A 27 12.18 -31.61 48.12
C PRO A 27 12.71 -30.17 48.14
N LEU A 28 13.65 -29.87 47.23
CA LEU A 28 14.37 -28.58 47.23
C LEU A 28 13.44 -27.38 47.08
N ASP A 29 12.43 -27.49 46.23
CA ASP A 29 11.43 -26.42 46.01
C ASP A 29 10.67 -26.05 47.29
N GLN A 30 10.26 -27.06 48.07
CA GLN A 30 9.59 -26.85 49.35
C GLN A 30 10.51 -26.26 50.41
N THR A 31 11.76 -26.72 50.46
CA THR A 31 12.76 -26.19 51.41
C THR A 31 13.08 -24.73 51.11
N LEU A 32 13.26 -24.36 49.87
CA LEU A 32 13.47 -22.96 49.43
C LEU A 32 12.30 -22.04 49.78
N LEU A 33 11.06 -22.50 49.61
CA LEU A 33 9.87 -21.76 50.02
C LEU A 33 9.79 -21.59 51.54
N GLN A 34 10.26 -22.56 52.32
CA GLN A 34 10.28 -22.45 53.79
C GLN A 34 11.36 -21.48 54.26
N ILE A 35 12.58 -21.52 53.65
CA ILE A 35 13.63 -20.54 53.91
C ILE A 35 13.13 -19.12 53.58
N SER A 36 12.56 -18.92 52.42
CA SER A 36 12.02 -17.62 52.00
C SER A 36 10.96 -17.09 52.97
N ARG A 37 10.06 -17.95 53.46
CA ARG A 37 9.03 -17.57 54.45
C ARG A 37 9.59 -17.22 55.82
N GLN A 38 10.65 -17.95 56.28
CA GLN A 38 11.22 -17.70 57.62
C GLN A 38 12.15 -16.49 57.63
N THR A 39 12.83 -16.20 56.52
CA THR A 39 13.81 -15.12 56.46
C THR A 39 13.26 -13.85 55.82
N GLY A 40 12.15 -13.94 55.10
CA GLY A 40 11.64 -12.81 54.31
C GLY A 40 12.45 -12.55 53.01
N LEU A 41 13.47 -13.38 52.71
CA LEU A 41 14.28 -13.23 51.51
C LEU A 41 13.47 -13.72 50.28
N PRO A 42 13.21 -12.89 49.25
CA PRO A 42 12.62 -13.35 48.02
C PRO A 42 13.58 -14.27 47.26
N ILE A 43 13.20 -15.52 47.04
CA ILE A 43 13.99 -16.52 46.30
C ILE A 43 13.23 -16.84 45.01
N SER A 44 13.80 -16.49 43.85
CA SER A 44 13.26 -16.78 42.52
C SER A 44 13.97 -17.98 41.89
N PHE A 45 13.24 -18.91 41.31
CA PHE A 45 13.83 -20.06 40.63
C PHE A 45 12.88 -20.57 39.53
N GLU A 46 13.44 -21.08 38.44
CA GLU A 46 12.68 -21.84 37.48
C GLU A 46 12.31 -23.20 38.03
N GLN A 47 11.02 -23.59 37.88
CA GLN A 47 10.52 -24.88 38.37
C GLN A 47 11.37 -26.07 37.89
N LYS A 48 11.84 -26.01 36.63
CA LYS A 48 12.68 -27.04 36.02
C LYS A 48 14.04 -27.24 36.72
N LEU A 49 14.62 -26.19 37.32
CA LEU A 49 15.94 -26.24 37.99
C LEU A 49 15.87 -26.96 39.33
N VAL A 50 14.74 -26.90 40.01
CA VAL A 50 14.59 -27.47 41.37
C VAL A 50 13.78 -28.77 41.37
N SER A 51 13.08 -29.09 40.32
CA SER A 51 12.24 -30.30 40.20
C SER A 51 13.07 -31.57 40.31
N GLY A 52 12.64 -32.49 41.16
CA GLY A 52 13.34 -33.76 41.42
C GLY A 52 14.62 -33.66 42.27
N ARG A 53 15.00 -32.48 42.77
CA ARG A 53 16.15 -32.26 43.66
C ARG A 53 15.72 -32.24 45.12
N TYR A 54 16.63 -32.64 46.02
CA TYR A 54 16.40 -32.70 47.43
C TYR A 54 17.43 -31.84 48.20
N ALA A 55 16.96 -31.12 49.20
CA ALA A 55 17.81 -30.38 50.14
C ALA A 55 18.12 -31.25 51.37
N PRO A 56 19.31 -31.17 51.90
CA PRO A 56 19.64 -31.81 53.20
C PRO A 56 18.87 -31.14 54.36
N ALA A 57 18.88 -31.78 55.53
CA ALA A 57 18.26 -31.20 56.73
C ALA A 57 19.04 -29.94 57.16
N ILE A 58 18.33 -28.84 57.45
CA ILE A 58 18.93 -27.57 57.87
C ILE A 58 18.56 -27.28 59.32
N GLN A 59 19.55 -27.28 60.18
CA GLN A 59 19.35 -27.06 61.62
C GLN A 59 20.38 -26.06 62.18
N GLY A 60 19.94 -25.17 63.11
CA GLY A 60 20.81 -24.25 63.76
C GLY A 60 20.38 -22.77 63.67
N GLN A 61 21.17 -21.90 64.30
CA GLN A 61 21.04 -20.42 64.17
C GLN A 61 21.85 -19.99 62.95
N LEU A 62 21.20 -19.77 61.83
CA LEU A 62 21.83 -19.46 60.55
C LEU A 62 21.33 -18.10 60.02
N ASP A 63 22.19 -17.41 59.32
CA ASP A 63 21.71 -16.31 58.51
C ASP A 63 21.05 -16.82 57.19
N GLN A 64 20.38 -15.95 56.51
CA GLN A 64 19.59 -16.29 55.32
C GLN A 64 20.45 -16.92 54.20
N HIS A 65 21.69 -16.46 53.99
CA HIS A 65 22.60 -16.98 52.97
C HIS A 65 23.22 -18.32 53.36
N GLN A 66 23.53 -18.46 54.67
CA GLN A 66 24.00 -19.76 55.18
C GLN A 66 22.95 -20.87 55.06
N ALA A 67 21.67 -20.55 55.36
CA ALA A 67 20.57 -21.49 55.18
C ALA A 67 20.36 -21.84 53.70
N LEU A 68 20.48 -20.86 52.80
CA LEU A 68 20.37 -21.09 51.37
C LEU A 68 21.54 -21.89 50.79
N THR A 69 22.75 -21.60 51.19
CA THR A 69 23.97 -22.36 50.81
C THR A 69 23.85 -23.81 51.22
N LEU A 70 23.35 -24.10 52.43
CA LEU A 70 23.12 -25.47 52.87
C LEU A 70 22.01 -26.16 52.09
N ALA A 71 20.92 -25.45 51.78
CA ALA A 71 19.84 -26.00 50.96
C ALA A 71 20.28 -26.35 49.54
N LEU A 72 21.25 -25.62 48.98
CA LEU A 72 21.78 -25.82 47.62
C LEU A 72 22.97 -26.78 47.56
N GLN A 73 23.45 -27.29 48.72
CA GLN A 73 24.53 -28.24 48.76
C GLN A 73 24.21 -29.47 47.94
N ASP A 74 25.12 -29.88 47.05
CA ASP A 74 24.99 -31.01 46.13
C ASP A 74 23.83 -30.86 45.07
N SER A 75 23.18 -29.72 45.02
CA SER A 75 22.10 -29.48 44.06
C SER A 75 22.60 -29.09 42.66
N GLY A 76 23.89 -28.67 42.53
CA GLY A 76 24.42 -28.11 41.29
C GLY A 76 23.80 -26.76 40.91
N LEU A 77 23.21 -26.06 41.90
CA LEU A 77 22.69 -24.71 41.77
C LEU A 77 23.47 -23.76 42.68
N LYS A 78 23.54 -22.50 42.28
CA LYS A 78 24.11 -21.41 43.09
C LYS A 78 23.15 -20.22 43.13
N GLU A 79 23.30 -19.45 44.21
CA GLU A 79 22.60 -18.20 44.35
C GLU A 79 23.26 -17.09 43.51
N GLN A 80 22.45 -16.31 42.83
CA GLN A 80 22.84 -15.05 42.20
C GLN A 80 21.98 -13.92 42.80
N GLN A 81 22.62 -13.03 43.50
CA GLN A 81 21.94 -11.92 44.18
C GLN A 81 21.67 -10.78 43.20
N ASP A 82 20.47 -10.23 43.25
CA ASP A 82 20.08 -9.03 42.53
C ASP A 82 19.45 -7.99 43.48
N THR A 83 19.00 -6.86 42.93
CA THR A 83 18.41 -5.77 43.72
C THR A 83 17.04 -6.11 44.31
N GLN A 84 16.45 -7.23 43.94
CA GLN A 84 15.09 -7.63 44.36
C GLN A 84 15.07 -8.95 45.18
N GLY A 85 16.20 -9.64 45.35
CA GLY A 85 16.28 -10.89 46.06
C GLY A 85 17.40 -11.81 45.60
N VAL A 86 17.16 -13.11 45.64
CA VAL A 86 18.11 -14.14 45.18
C VAL A 86 17.47 -14.96 44.07
N THR A 87 18.17 -15.10 42.96
CA THR A 87 17.79 -15.97 41.83
C THR A 87 18.72 -17.21 41.82
N LEU A 88 18.15 -18.41 41.63
CA LEU A 88 18.93 -19.62 41.51
C LEU A 88 19.32 -19.88 40.06
N VAL A 89 20.60 -20.11 39.81
CA VAL A 89 21.19 -20.45 38.52
C VAL A 89 22.04 -21.73 38.60
N ALA A 90 22.21 -22.44 37.47
CA ALA A 90 23.07 -23.63 37.46
C ALA A 90 24.52 -23.25 37.76
N ASP A 91 25.22 -24.04 38.64
CA ASP A 91 26.62 -23.83 38.96
C ASP A 91 27.52 -24.46 37.89
N THR A 92 28.09 -23.64 37.04
CA THR A 92 29.00 -24.06 35.95
C THR A 92 30.46 -24.33 36.43
N SER A 93 30.77 -24.19 37.72
CA SER A 93 32.16 -24.33 38.25
C SER A 93 32.56 -25.77 38.61
N THR A 94 31.68 -26.77 38.61
CA THR A 94 31.92 -28.15 38.97
C THR A 94 31.96 -29.17 37.86
N ALA A 95 32.40 -28.79 36.64
CA ALA A 95 32.54 -29.75 35.54
C ALA A 95 33.90 -30.47 35.59
N SER A 96 33.99 -31.56 36.37
CA SER A 96 35.08 -32.58 36.26
C SER A 96 34.48 -33.86 35.69
N SER A 97 34.93 -34.22 34.48
CA SER A 97 34.94 -35.51 33.77
C SER A 97 33.90 -36.57 34.16
N ALA A 98 32.79 -36.64 33.41
CA ALA A 98 32.01 -37.84 33.17
C ALA A 98 31.61 -37.89 31.67
N PRO A 99 31.34 -39.09 31.08
CA PRO A 99 31.30 -39.30 29.65
C PRO A 99 30.23 -38.44 28.94
N ALA A 100 30.59 -37.96 27.75
CA ALA A 100 29.81 -37.12 26.92
C ALA A 100 28.39 -37.69 26.68
N PHE A 101 27.39 -37.19 27.40
CA PHE A 101 26.03 -37.15 26.90
C PHE A 101 25.98 -35.98 25.92
N THR A 102 25.74 -36.28 24.68
CA THR A 102 25.42 -35.27 23.65
C THR A 102 24.23 -34.48 24.16
N GLU A 103 24.45 -33.24 24.60
CA GLU A 103 23.36 -32.30 24.78
C GLU A 103 22.64 -32.21 23.46
N PRO A 104 21.29 -32.22 23.43
CA PRO A 104 20.58 -31.82 22.23
C PRO A 104 20.99 -30.37 21.98
N THR A 105 21.81 -30.14 20.99
CA THR A 105 22.08 -28.84 20.42
C THR A 105 20.70 -28.22 20.21
N THR A 106 20.38 -27.17 20.95
CA THR A 106 19.23 -26.32 20.63
C THR A 106 19.53 -25.81 19.24
N GLN A 107 19.04 -26.52 18.22
CA GLN A 107 19.10 -26.02 16.86
C GLN A 107 18.28 -24.74 16.86
N LEU A 108 18.97 -23.60 16.81
CA LEU A 108 18.36 -22.34 16.55
C LEU A 108 17.49 -22.53 15.32
N GLN A 109 16.17 -22.35 15.46
CA GLN A 109 15.24 -22.58 14.35
C GLN A 109 15.68 -21.73 13.17
N ARG A 110 16.05 -22.37 12.06
CA ARG A 110 16.38 -21.69 10.82
C ARG A 110 15.17 -20.90 10.36
N VAL A 111 15.32 -19.60 10.22
CA VAL A 111 14.24 -18.69 9.83
C VAL A 111 14.33 -18.43 8.34
N GLU A 112 13.19 -18.44 7.69
CA GLU A 112 13.06 -17.97 6.32
C GLU A 112 12.92 -16.45 6.31
N VAL A 113 13.79 -15.76 5.58
CA VAL A 113 13.81 -14.31 5.43
C VAL A 113 13.54 -13.95 3.97
N THR A 114 12.73 -12.95 3.72
CA THR A 114 12.46 -12.45 2.35
C THR A 114 13.76 -12.02 1.65
N GLY A 115 13.97 -12.47 0.41
CA GLY A 115 15.16 -12.13 -0.39
C GLY A 115 16.21 -13.21 -0.49
N THR A 116 16.00 -14.41 0.10
CA THR A 116 16.81 -15.60 -0.10
C THR A 116 15.92 -16.85 -0.09
N ALA A 117 16.30 -17.86 -0.85
CA ALA A 117 15.68 -19.19 -0.84
C ALA A 117 16.35 -20.14 0.16
N ILE A 118 17.50 -19.75 0.72
CA ILE A 118 18.27 -20.50 1.70
C ILE A 118 17.76 -20.18 3.10
N ARG A 119 17.46 -21.20 3.90
CA ARG A 119 17.10 -21.02 5.32
C ARG A 119 18.35 -20.67 6.13
N ARG A 120 18.27 -19.62 6.95
CA ARG A 120 19.39 -19.14 7.77
C ARG A 120 19.04 -19.08 9.25
N VAL A 121 20.09 -19.14 10.08
CA VAL A 121 19.98 -18.91 11.52
C VAL A 121 19.96 -17.41 11.83
N ASP A 122 20.72 -16.60 11.06
CA ASP A 122 20.78 -15.14 11.19
C ASP A 122 19.80 -14.43 10.26
N ALA A 123 19.06 -13.47 10.80
CA ALA A 123 18.11 -12.64 10.05
C ALA A 123 18.81 -11.58 9.17
N GLU A 124 20.10 -11.30 9.36
CA GLU A 124 20.87 -10.31 8.61
C GLU A 124 21.33 -10.86 7.27
N THR A 125 20.78 -10.32 6.19
CA THR A 125 21.04 -10.74 4.80
C THR A 125 21.97 -9.76 4.08
N ALA A 126 22.54 -10.19 2.94
CA ALA A 126 23.33 -9.35 2.04
C ALA A 126 22.52 -8.20 1.41
N VAL A 127 21.20 -8.18 1.56
CA VAL A 127 20.27 -7.18 1.02
C VAL A 127 19.44 -6.54 2.13
N PRO A 128 19.04 -5.26 1.98
CA PRO A 128 18.31 -4.54 3.03
C PRO A 128 16.87 -5.04 3.18
N VAL A 129 16.56 -5.70 4.29
CA VAL A 129 15.20 -6.10 4.68
C VAL A 129 14.78 -5.32 5.92
N THR A 130 13.61 -4.69 5.85
CA THR A 130 12.98 -4.02 7.00
C THR A 130 11.81 -4.87 7.49
N VAL A 131 11.76 -5.14 8.79
CA VAL A 131 10.68 -5.91 9.42
C VAL A 131 9.79 -4.98 10.24
N LEU A 132 8.50 -4.94 9.92
CA LEU A 132 7.49 -4.16 10.62
C LEU A 132 6.54 -5.10 11.36
N ARG A 133 6.53 -5.05 12.70
CA ARG A 133 5.61 -5.86 13.52
C ARG A 133 4.25 -5.18 13.59
N VAL A 134 3.20 -5.90 13.19
CA VAL A 134 1.84 -5.34 13.09
C VAL A 134 1.29 -4.93 14.45
N GLU A 135 1.60 -5.66 15.51
CA GLU A 135 1.15 -5.33 16.87
C GLU A 135 1.62 -3.93 17.31
N LYS A 136 2.91 -3.61 17.08
CA LYS A 136 3.45 -2.28 17.40
C LYS A 136 2.83 -1.16 16.56
N LEU A 137 2.46 -1.43 15.32
CA LEU A 137 1.78 -0.46 14.48
C LEU A 137 0.31 -0.26 14.89
N ARG A 138 -0.36 -1.30 15.40
CA ARG A 138 -1.71 -1.19 15.98
C ARG A 138 -1.73 -0.29 17.22
N GLU A 139 -0.73 -0.36 18.08
CA GLU A 139 -0.55 0.56 19.21
C GLU A 139 -0.43 2.02 18.74
N GLN A 140 0.15 2.25 17.55
CA GLN A 140 0.26 3.57 16.91
C GLN A 140 -0.98 3.98 16.11
N GLY A 141 -2.09 3.26 16.26
CA GLY A 141 -3.36 3.57 15.62
C GLY A 141 -3.51 3.06 14.19
N VAL A 142 -2.57 2.27 13.65
CA VAL A 142 -2.70 1.65 12.32
C VAL A 142 -3.73 0.52 12.37
N THR A 143 -4.72 0.57 11.48
CA THR A 143 -5.82 -0.40 11.44
C THR A 143 -5.96 -1.15 10.13
N THR A 144 -5.34 -0.65 9.06
CA THR A 144 -5.43 -1.23 7.72
C THR A 144 -4.06 -1.49 7.11
N THR A 145 -4.03 -2.39 6.12
CA THR A 145 -2.82 -2.70 5.34
C THR A 145 -2.32 -1.48 4.57
N GLU A 146 -3.22 -0.65 4.05
CA GLU A 146 -2.87 0.62 3.38
C GLU A 146 -2.17 1.59 4.34
N GLU A 147 -2.71 1.79 5.56
CA GLU A 147 -2.06 2.65 6.57
C GLU A 147 -0.68 2.12 6.98
N LEU A 148 -0.52 0.79 7.06
CA LEU A 148 0.77 0.15 7.34
C LEU A 148 1.79 0.47 6.26
N ILE A 149 1.44 0.28 4.99
CA ILE A 149 2.35 0.54 3.86
C ILE A 149 2.73 2.02 3.78
N ASN A 150 1.84 2.92 4.14
CA ASN A 150 2.12 4.35 4.20
C ASN A 150 3.14 4.75 5.30
N ARG A 151 3.44 3.86 6.26
CA ARG A 151 4.56 4.03 7.23
C ARG A 151 5.93 3.72 6.64
N ILE A 152 6.00 3.05 5.50
CA ILE A 152 7.26 2.72 4.81
C ILE A 152 7.74 3.96 4.07
N SER A 153 8.92 4.47 4.42
CA SER A 153 9.48 5.69 3.81
C SER A 153 9.77 5.53 2.32
N ALA A 154 10.15 4.33 1.88
CA ALA A 154 10.40 4.00 0.48
C ALA A 154 9.11 3.88 -0.36
N ASN A 155 7.93 3.75 0.26
CA ASN A 155 6.65 3.73 -0.46
C ASN A 155 6.27 5.14 -0.90
N GLN A 156 6.19 5.38 -2.21
CA GLN A 156 5.84 6.66 -2.80
C GLN A 156 4.41 6.54 -3.36
N SER A 157 3.41 7.04 -2.66
CA SER A 157 2.01 6.95 -3.07
C SER A 157 1.73 7.87 -4.26
N SER A 158 2.02 7.41 -5.46
CA SER A 158 1.74 8.18 -6.68
C SER A 158 0.35 7.86 -7.27
N VAL A 159 -0.07 6.62 -7.16
CA VAL A 159 -1.36 6.12 -7.67
C VAL A 159 -1.89 5.13 -6.65
N GLY A 160 -3.12 5.26 -6.18
CA GLY A 160 -3.71 4.16 -5.45
C GLY A 160 -3.79 4.30 -3.94
N SER A 161 -4.20 5.48 -3.48
CA SER A 161 -4.91 5.55 -2.21
C SER A 161 -6.35 5.09 -2.43
N GLY A 162 -6.83 4.15 -1.63
CA GLY A 162 -8.24 3.76 -1.63
C GLY A 162 -9.22 4.90 -1.29
N ARG A 163 -8.69 6.05 -0.88
CA ARG A 163 -9.44 7.28 -0.57
C ARG A 163 -9.54 8.25 -1.74
N SER A 164 -8.89 8.00 -2.88
CA SER A 164 -8.94 8.87 -4.04
C SER A 164 -10.30 8.78 -4.72
N VAL A 165 -10.97 9.93 -4.91
CA VAL A 165 -12.28 10.05 -5.54
C VAL A 165 -12.12 10.49 -6.99
N GLY A 166 -12.73 9.75 -7.92
CA GLY A 166 -12.62 10.02 -9.36
C GLY A 166 -11.33 9.49 -10.00
N SER A 167 -10.48 8.78 -9.24
CA SER A 167 -9.46 7.91 -9.82
C SER A 167 -10.10 6.58 -10.20
N SER A 168 -9.58 5.93 -11.23
CA SER A 168 -10.06 4.61 -11.67
C SER A 168 -9.62 3.46 -10.74
N SER A 169 -9.26 3.74 -9.48
CA SER A 169 -8.79 2.73 -8.53
C SER A 169 -9.89 1.86 -7.93
N GLY A 170 -11.17 2.27 -8.04
CA GLY A 170 -12.30 1.56 -7.44
C GLY A 170 -12.14 1.32 -5.92
N GLY A 171 -11.51 2.26 -5.19
CA GLY A 171 -11.21 2.10 -3.77
C GLY A 171 -10.05 1.15 -3.44
N ALA A 172 -9.34 0.62 -4.44
CA ALA A 172 -8.16 -0.20 -4.25
C ALA A 172 -6.95 0.63 -3.78
N ALA A 173 -6.09 0.03 -2.96
CA ALA A 173 -4.84 0.62 -2.49
C ALA A 173 -3.66 -0.24 -2.91
N TYR A 174 -2.58 0.39 -3.38
CA TYR A 174 -1.41 -0.30 -3.89
C TYR A 174 -0.13 0.10 -3.17
N ALA A 175 0.85 -0.80 -3.16
CA ALA A 175 2.21 -0.48 -2.77
C ALA A 175 3.01 -0.02 -3.98
N ASP A 176 3.82 1.02 -3.81
CA ASP A 176 4.70 1.55 -4.85
C ASP A 176 6.05 1.95 -4.25
N LEU A 177 6.94 0.97 -4.14
CA LEU A 177 8.29 1.21 -3.64
C LEU A 177 9.06 2.08 -4.63
N ARG A 178 9.59 3.21 -4.11
CA ARG A 178 10.42 4.17 -4.85
C ARG A 178 9.69 4.92 -5.97
N GLY A 179 8.37 4.83 -6.06
CA GLY A 179 7.54 5.57 -7.01
C GLY A 179 7.69 5.14 -8.47
N ILE A 180 8.16 3.93 -8.73
CA ILE A 180 8.38 3.43 -10.09
C ILE A 180 7.16 2.73 -10.70
N GLY A 181 6.07 2.68 -9.96
CA GLY A 181 4.77 2.11 -10.31
C GLY A 181 4.41 0.88 -9.48
N PRO A 182 3.14 0.72 -9.11
CA PRO A 182 2.68 -0.40 -8.29
C PRO A 182 2.87 -1.76 -8.95
N ASN A 183 2.86 -1.83 -10.27
CA ASN A 183 3.15 -3.02 -11.06
C ASN A 183 4.64 -3.43 -11.08
N LYS A 184 5.51 -2.68 -10.39
CA LYS A 184 6.95 -2.96 -10.23
C LYS A 184 7.33 -3.20 -8.77
N THR A 185 6.33 -3.30 -7.89
CA THR A 185 6.47 -3.68 -6.48
C THR A 185 5.75 -5.01 -6.25
N LEU A 186 6.50 -6.06 -5.99
CA LEU A 186 5.90 -7.37 -5.77
C LEU A 186 5.32 -7.47 -4.37
N VAL A 187 4.04 -7.82 -4.27
CA VAL A 187 3.35 -8.09 -3.01
C VAL A 187 3.14 -9.59 -2.85
N LEU A 188 3.58 -10.13 -1.72
CA LEU A 188 3.46 -11.54 -1.35
C LEU A 188 2.70 -11.71 -0.03
N LEU A 189 2.09 -12.87 0.14
CA LEU A 189 1.56 -13.35 1.42
C LEU A 189 2.17 -14.72 1.71
N ASN A 190 2.92 -14.82 2.82
CA ASN A 190 3.70 -16.02 3.18
C ASN A 190 4.64 -16.48 2.05
N GLY A 191 5.33 -15.52 1.41
CA GLY A 191 6.30 -15.78 0.35
C GLY A 191 5.70 -16.13 -1.02
N ARG A 192 4.37 -16.14 -1.19
CA ARG A 192 3.68 -16.51 -2.42
C ARG A 192 2.85 -15.37 -2.99
N ARG A 193 2.74 -15.34 -4.32
CA ARG A 193 1.98 -14.32 -5.06
C ARG A 193 0.49 -14.37 -4.74
N LEU A 194 -0.13 -13.20 -4.79
CA LEU A 194 -1.58 -13.02 -4.82
C LEU A 194 -2.03 -12.66 -6.25
N SER A 195 -3.34 -12.78 -6.51
CA SER A 195 -3.93 -12.21 -7.72
C SER A 195 -3.89 -10.69 -7.65
N ASN A 196 -3.50 -10.04 -8.74
CA ASN A 196 -3.62 -8.60 -8.86
C ASN A 196 -5.09 -8.18 -8.85
N ASN A 197 -5.34 -6.91 -8.56
CA ASN A 197 -6.67 -6.31 -8.68
C ASN A 197 -7.19 -6.54 -10.10
N ALA A 198 -8.43 -7.01 -10.21
CA ALA A 198 -9.02 -7.38 -11.48
C ALA A 198 -9.51 -6.17 -12.28
N THR A 199 -9.78 -5.01 -11.66
CA THR A 199 -10.02 -3.80 -12.41
C THR A 199 -8.70 -3.27 -12.94
N ASN A 200 -8.68 -2.87 -14.19
CA ASN A 200 -7.52 -2.18 -14.71
C ASN A 200 -7.50 -0.76 -14.15
N ALA A 201 -6.78 -0.57 -13.06
CA ALA A 201 -6.33 0.76 -12.75
C ALA A 201 -5.36 1.23 -13.84
N ILE A 202 -5.56 2.42 -14.35
CA ILE A 202 -4.66 3.12 -15.27
C ILE A 202 -3.21 2.89 -14.79
N ASN A 203 -2.34 2.41 -15.67
CA ASN A 203 -0.92 2.11 -15.46
C ASN A 203 -0.56 0.76 -14.82
N GLY A 204 -1.36 -0.24 -15.00
CA GLY A 204 -1.05 -1.60 -14.58
C GLY A 204 -1.42 -1.87 -13.12
N SER A 205 -2.11 -2.96 -12.93
CA SER A 205 -2.60 -3.38 -11.63
C SER A 205 -1.49 -3.95 -10.76
N GLY A 206 -1.57 -3.66 -9.46
CA GLY A 206 -0.88 -4.38 -8.40
C GLY A 206 -1.89 -5.19 -7.58
N VAL A 207 -1.40 -5.81 -6.53
CA VAL A 207 -2.28 -6.43 -5.53
C VAL A 207 -3.00 -5.34 -4.74
N ASP A 208 -4.32 -5.43 -4.61
CA ASP A 208 -5.06 -4.53 -3.72
C ASP A 208 -4.79 -4.88 -2.25
N LEU A 209 -4.11 -3.97 -1.56
CA LEU A 209 -3.74 -4.12 -0.16
C LEU A 209 -4.97 -4.25 0.76
N ASN A 210 -6.11 -3.69 0.35
CA ASN A 210 -7.36 -3.74 1.13
C ASN A 210 -7.98 -5.15 1.15
N THR A 211 -7.54 -6.05 0.25
CA THR A 211 -7.97 -7.46 0.24
C THR A 211 -7.02 -8.38 1.04
N ILE A 212 -6.02 -7.83 1.74
CA ILE A 212 -5.14 -8.61 2.62
C ILE A 212 -5.69 -8.55 4.06
N PRO A 213 -5.92 -9.70 4.74
CA PRO A 213 -6.54 -9.75 6.05
C PRO A 213 -5.60 -9.22 7.15
N PHE A 214 -5.60 -7.92 7.41
CA PHE A 214 -4.69 -7.22 8.32
C PHE A 214 -4.62 -7.85 9.71
N ALA A 215 -5.74 -8.30 10.26
CA ALA A 215 -5.78 -8.91 11.60
C ALA A 215 -5.04 -10.24 11.71
N ALA A 216 -4.86 -10.96 10.59
CA ALA A 216 -4.12 -12.21 10.53
C ALA A 216 -2.59 -12.02 10.36
N ILE A 217 -2.13 -10.81 10.04
CA ILE A 217 -0.70 -10.53 9.82
C ILE A 217 0.03 -10.44 11.15
N ASP A 218 1.19 -11.09 11.23
CA ASP A 218 2.16 -10.99 12.33
C ASP A 218 3.15 -9.84 12.07
N ARG A 219 3.76 -9.85 10.88
CA ARG A 219 4.75 -8.88 10.46
C ARG A 219 4.75 -8.67 8.95
N VAL A 220 5.36 -7.59 8.52
CA VAL A 220 5.62 -7.30 7.11
C VAL A 220 7.11 -7.17 6.89
N GLU A 221 7.63 -7.91 5.94
CA GLU A 221 9.03 -7.86 5.51
C GLU A 221 9.12 -7.09 4.21
N VAL A 222 9.91 -6.02 4.21
CA VAL A 222 10.10 -5.14 3.06
C VAL A 222 11.53 -5.27 2.56
N LEU A 223 11.70 -5.96 1.45
CA LEU A 223 12.97 -6.07 0.73
C LEU A 223 13.09 -4.89 -0.24
N ARG A 224 14.04 -4.01 0.01
CA ARG A 224 14.27 -2.79 -0.77
C ARG A 224 15.37 -2.97 -1.83
N ASP A 225 15.32 -4.10 -2.54
CA ASP A 225 16.27 -4.44 -3.61
C ASP A 225 15.57 -5.23 -4.71
N GLY A 226 16.15 -5.25 -5.92
CA GLY A 226 15.64 -6.07 -7.01
C GLY A 226 15.71 -7.56 -6.67
N ALA A 227 14.62 -8.28 -6.90
CA ALA A 227 14.47 -9.66 -6.47
C ALA A 227 13.89 -10.59 -7.55
N SER A 228 13.94 -10.19 -8.82
CA SER A 228 13.43 -11.01 -9.93
C SER A 228 14.18 -12.34 -10.10
N ALA A 229 15.43 -12.43 -9.64
CA ALA A 229 16.22 -13.68 -9.63
C ALA A 229 15.65 -14.78 -8.69
N LEU A 230 14.73 -14.42 -7.79
CA LEU A 230 14.06 -15.39 -6.92
C LEU A 230 12.55 -15.42 -7.17
N TYR A 231 11.92 -14.26 -7.34
CA TYR A 231 10.46 -14.14 -7.39
C TYR A 231 9.90 -13.88 -8.79
N GLY A 232 10.75 -13.65 -9.82
CA GLY A 232 10.33 -13.40 -11.22
C GLY A 232 9.81 -11.98 -11.42
N THR A 233 8.78 -11.86 -12.26
CA THR A 233 8.19 -10.56 -12.68
C THR A 233 7.82 -9.65 -11.50
N ASP A 234 7.76 -8.34 -11.74
CA ASP A 234 7.25 -7.30 -10.82
C ASP A 234 8.16 -6.96 -9.63
N ALA A 235 9.18 -7.75 -9.32
CA ALA A 235 10.11 -7.53 -8.21
C ALA A 235 11.26 -6.57 -8.60
N ILE A 236 10.94 -5.42 -9.21
CA ILE A 236 11.92 -4.41 -9.66
C ILE A 236 12.20 -3.40 -8.54
N GLY A 237 11.18 -2.74 -8.00
CA GLY A 237 11.30 -1.74 -6.92
C GLY A 237 11.58 -2.36 -5.56
N GLY A 238 11.23 -3.63 -5.43
CA GLY A 238 11.37 -4.41 -4.20
C GLY A 238 10.23 -5.40 -4.00
N VAL A 239 10.22 -6.03 -2.83
CA VAL A 239 9.20 -7.00 -2.43
C VAL A 239 8.63 -6.62 -1.07
N ILE A 240 7.31 -6.68 -0.94
CA ILE A 240 6.60 -6.55 0.32
C ILE A 240 5.94 -7.90 0.63
N ASN A 241 6.42 -8.58 1.64
CA ASN A 241 5.94 -9.89 2.03
C ASN A 241 5.18 -9.80 3.37
N PHE A 242 3.89 -10.02 3.32
CA PHE A 242 3.04 -10.12 4.48
C PHE A 242 3.15 -11.52 5.07
N ILE A 243 3.56 -11.62 6.32
CA ILE A 243 3.68 -12.88 7.03
C ILE A 243 2.53 -12.99 8.03
N THR A 244 1.74 -14.04 7.89
CA THR A 244 0.64 -14.32 8.82
C THR A 244 1.14 -14.93 10.13
N LYS A 245 0.32 -14.89 11.16
CA LYS A 245 0.56 -15.61 12.41
C LYS A 245 0.80 -17.09 12.10
N LYS A 246 1.81 -17.69 12.77
CA LYS A 246 2.17 -19.09 12.52
C LYS A 246 1.21 -20.05 13.23
N SER A 247 0.89 -19.76 14.48
CA SER A 247 -0.02 -20.53 15.34
C SER A 247 -0.71 -19.61 16.35
N LEU A 248 -1.83 -20.02 16.85
CA LEU A 248 -2.52 -19.42 18.00
C LEU A 248 -3.01 -20.56 18.91
N THR A 249 -2.76 -20.44 20.20
CA THR A 249 -3.21 -21.38 21.23
C THR A 249 -4.23 -20.76 22.19
N ARG A 250 -4.52 -19.46 22.00
CA ARG A 250 -5.43 -18.67 22.86
C ARG A 250 -6.32 -17.78 22.00
N GLY A 251 -7.40 -17.29 22.61
CA GLY A 251 -8.30 -16.34 22.00
C GLY A 251 -7.85 -14.89 22.22
N GLN A 252 -8.16 -14.03 21.24
CA GLN A 252 -8.02 -12.58 21.37
C GLN A 252 -9.21 -11.91 20.68
N VAL A 253 -9.79 -10.93 21.34
CA VAL A 253 -10.72 -9.99 20.71
C VAL A 253 -10.16 -8.58 20.83
N SER A 254 -10.36 -7.78 19.78
CA SER A 254 -10.00 -6.36 19.82
C SER A 254 -11.04 -5.50 19.13
N THR A 255 -11.19 -4.28 19.63
CA THR A 255 -12.05 -3.27 19.01
C THR A 255 -11.39 -1.91 19.07
N GLY A 256 -11.76 -1.04 18.14
CA GLY A 256 -11.24 0.30 18.07
C GLY A 256 -12.25 1.28 17.50
N TYR A 257 -12.06 2.55 17.88
CA TYR A 257 -12.84 3.66 17.39
C TYR A 257 -11.93 4.87 17.16
N ASP A 258 -12.05 5.49 15.98
CA ASP A 258 -11.35 6.73 15.63
C ASP A 258 -12.38 7.81 15.35
N THR A 259 -12.14 9.02 15.85
CA THR A 259 -13.02 10.16 15.61
C THR A 259 -12.21 11.42 15.32
N PRO A 260 -12.36 12.02 14.11
CA PRO A 260 -11.81 13.34 13.86
C PRO A 260 -12.33 14.38 14.84
N SER A 261 -11.50 15.35 15.22
CA SER A 261 -11.90 16.45 16.11
C SER A 261 -12.81 17.46 15.40
N HIS A 262 -12.78 17.52 14.08
CA HIS A 262 -13.66 18.31 13.25
C HIS A 262 -14.93 17.55 12.92
N SER A 263 -16.07 18.25 12.90
CA SER A 263 -17.37 17.71 12.51
C SER A 263 -17.41 17.29 11.01
N GLY A 264 -18.45 16.57 10.61
CA GLY A 264 -18.74 16.25 9.20
C GLY A 264 -18.46 14.82 8.78
N GLY A 265 -18.24 13.89 9.74
CA GLY A 265 -18.02 12.48 9.44
C GLY A 265 -16.55 12.07 9.51
N GLY A 266 -16.20 10.96 8.86
CA GLY A 266 -14.85 10.43 8.86
C GLY A 266 -14.50 9.58 10.08
N GLN A 267 -15.48 9.21 10.92
CA GLN A 267 -15.28 8.25 12.01
C GLN A 267 -14.97 6.88 11.46
N SER A 268 -14.13 6.11 12.18
CA SER A 268 -13.94 4.70 11.86
C SER A 268 -14.08 3.81 13.08
N ARG A 269 -14.50 2.58 12.84
CA ARG A 269 -14.62 1.54 13.85
C ARG A 269 -14.06 0.23 13.29
N ASN A 270 -13.38 -0.50 14.16
CA ASN A 270 -12.85 -1.81 13.81
C ASN A 270 -13.12 -2.82 14.92
N PHE A 271 -13.25 -4.07 14.50
CA PHE A 271 -13.38 -5.22 15.36
C PHE A 271 -12.56 -6.36 14.78
N SER A 272 -11.86 -7.12 15.63
CA SER A 272 -11.28 -8.39 15.22
C SER A 272 -11.36 -9.42 16.34
N GLY A 273 -11.57 -10.68 15.96
CA GLY A 273 -11.52 -11.82 16.82
C GLY A 273 -10.59 -12.89 16.25
N SER A 274 -9.81 -13.51 17.10
CA SER A 274 -9.00 -14.66 16.74
C SER A 274 -9.05 -15.71 17.82
N TRP A 275 -8.98 -16.98 17.41
CA TRP A 275 -8.97 -18.10 18.32
C TRP A 275 -8.27 -19.30 17.70
N GLY A 276 -7.56 -20.06 18.52
CA GLY A 276 -6.86 -21.24 18.07
C GLY A 276 -6.79 -22.31 19.14
N ILE A 277 -6.59 -23.53 18.67
CA ILE A 277 -6.46 -24.75 19.49
C ILE A 277 -5.29 -25.60 19.00
N GLY A 278 -4.77 -26.40 19.92
CA GLY A 278 -3.63 -27.27 19.71
C GLY A 278 -2.30 -26.53 19.73
N ASP A 279 -1.29 -27.15 20.30
CA ASP A 279 0.10 -26.76 20.23
C ASP A 279 0.83 -27.66 19.23
N LEU A 280 1.56 -27.08 18.27
CA LEU A 280 2.20 -27.87 17.23
C LEU A 280 3.30 -28.81 17.78
N GLU A 281 3.94 -28.46 18.88
CA GLU A 281 4.98 -29.28 19.51
C GLU A 281 4.37 -30.33 20.44
N GLU A 282 3.34 -29.98 21.23
CA GLU A 282 2.72 -30.87 22.22
C GLU A 282 1.65 -31.75 21.59
N ASP A 283 0.71 -31.14 20.82
CA ASP A 283 -0.47 -31.81 20.24
C ASP A 283 -0.24 -32.31 18.82
N ARG A 284 0.89 -31.92 18.17
CA ARG A 284 1.24 -32.18 16.76
C ARG A 284 0.29 -31.54 15.74
N PHE A 285 -0.59 -30.66 16.17
CA PHE A 285 -1.42 -29.85 15.29
C PHE A 285 -1.69 -28.47 15.91
N ASN A 286 -2.02 -27.53 15.05
CA ASN A 286 -2.60 -26.24 15.44
C ASN A 286 -3.63 -25.83 14.41
N VAL A 287 -4.80 -25.41 14.88
CA VAL A 287 -5.85 -24.86 14.01
C VAL A 287 -6.30 -23.52 14.59
N PHE A 288 -6.30 -22.48 13.79
CA PHE A 288 -6.77 -21.17 14.24
C PHE A 288 -7.53 -20.42 13.16
N GLY A 289 -8.36 -19.48 13.61
CA GLY A 289 -9.10 -18.56 12.77
C GLY A 289 -8.99 -17.12 13.23
N VAL A 290 -9.10 -16.20 12.29
CA VAL A 290 -9.13 -14.75 12.53
C VAL A 290 -10.26 -14.16 11.68
N VAL A 291 -11.09 -13.31 12.29
CA VAL A 291 -12.10 -12.53 11.58
C VAL A 291 -11.90 -11.06 11.90
N SER A 292 -12.16 -10.18 10.93
CA SER A 292 -12.16 -8.73 11.17
C SER A 292 -13.24 -8.01 10.39
N TYR A 293 -13.64 -6.89 10.95
CA TYR A 293 -14.56 -5.93 10.37
C TYR A 293 -14.04 -4.51 10.63
N ASP A 294 -13.96 -3.71 9.57
CA ASP A 294 -13.55 -2.31 9.62
C ASP A 294 -14.54 -1.47 8.83
N LYS A 295 -15.01 -0.38 9.40
CA LYS A 295 -15.86 0.59 8.72
C LYS A 295 -15.31 2.00 8.88
N GLN A 296 -15.11 2.68 7.75
CA GLN A 296 -14.79 4.11 7.65
C GLN A 296 -16.04 4.85 7.18
N GLU A 297 -16.52 5.80 7.94
CA GLU A 297 -17.62 6.67 7.53
C GLU A 297 -17.15 7.71 6.52
N ARG A 298 -18.06 8.11 5.67
CA ARG A 298 -17.87 9.16 4.66
C ARG A 298 -17.45 10.49 5.31
N LEU A 299 -16.55 11.23 4.63
CA LEU A 299 -16.27 12.63 4.91
C LEU A 299 -16.57 13.45 3.65
N ALA A 300 -17.50 14.41 3.74
CA ALA A 300 -17.87 15.24 2.60
C ALA A 300 -16.94 16.45 2.41
N ALA A 301 -16.73 16.89 1.15
CA ALA A 301 -15.86 18.02 0.83
C ALA A 301 -16.32 19.31 1.50
N LYS A 302 -17.63 19.55 1.55
CA LYS A 302 -18.24 20.75 2.17
C LYS A 302 -17.92 20.93 3.66
N ASP A 303 -17.48 19.86 4.35
CA ASP A 303 -17.16 19.88 5.76
C ASP A 303 -15.69 20.26 6.01
N ARG A 304 -14.95 20.61 4.95
CA ARG A 304 -13.55 21.11 5.00
C ARG A 304 -13.40 22.32 4.10
N GLY A 305 -13.42 23.52 4.68
CA GLY A 305 -13.43 24.78 3.93
C GLY A 305 -12.24 24.98 3.00
N TYR A 306 -11.05 24.43 3.33
CA TYR A 306 -9.85 24.53 2.50
C TYR A 306 -9.97 23.76 1.18
N THR A 307 -10.98 22.89 1.04
CA THR A 307 -11.24 22.10 -0.17
C THR A 307 -12.18 22.77 -1.15
N TYR A 308 -12.61 24.02 -0.87
CA TYR A 308 -13.47 24.75 -1.80
C TYR A 308 -12.81 24.85 -3.17
N ASN A 309 -13.53 24.46 -4.22
CA ASN A 309 -12.96 24.24 -5.54
C ASN A 309 -12.81 25.52 -6.40
N TYR A 310 -13.09 26.68 -5.83
CA TYR A 310 -12.85 27.98 -6.45
C TYR A 310 -12.10 28.91 -5.49
N GLN A 311 -10.79 29.03 -5.67
CA GLN A 311 -9.89 29.86 -4.86
C GLN A 311 -8.97 30.65 -5.81
N PRO A 312 -9.51 31.68 -6.50
CA PRO A 312 -8.76 32.38 -7.57
C PRO A 312 -7.50 33.08 -7.05
N GLY A 313 -7.48 33.53 -5.80
CA GLY A 313 -6.26 34.10 -5.17
C GLY A 313 -5.13 33.09 -5.00
N ARG A 314 -5.39 31.77 -5.13
CA ARG A 314 -4.43 30.68 -5.06
C ARG A 314 -4.27 29.93 -6.39
N GLY A 315 -4.88 30.46 -7.48
CA GLY A 315 -4.82 29.84 -8.81
C GLY A 315 -5.70 28.58 -8.97
N LEU A 316 -6.62 28.31 -8.04
CA LEU A 316 -7.53 27.16 -8.13
C LEU A 316 -8.88 27.57 -8.73
N ASP A 317 -9.20 27.04 -9.91
CA ASP A 317 -10.54 27.06 -10.50
C ASP A 317 -10.90 25.66 -11.02
N TYR A 318 -11.46 24.85 -10.15
CA TYR A 318 -11.94 23.51 -10.46
C TYR A 318 -13.46 23.46 -10.59
N THR A 319 -14.05 24.55 -11.10
CA THR A 319 -15.48 24.65 -11.41
C THR A 319 -15.76 24.06 -12.79
N SER A 320 -16.94 23.49 -12.99
CA SER A 320 -17.34 22.87 -14.24
C SER A 320 -17.97 23.89 -15.22
N GLY A 321 -17.59 23.80 -16.49
CA GLY A 321 -18.29 24.52 -17.57
C GLY A 321 -19.66 23.94 -17.91
N THR A 322 -20.00 22.75 -17.41
CA THR A 322 -21.33 22.15 -17.51
C THR A 322 -22.11 22.52 -16.26
N ALA A 323 -23.23 23.22 -16.44
CA ALA A 323 -23.98 23.83 -15.35
C ALA A 323 -25.48 23.47 -15.39
N SER A 324 -26.17 23.76 -14.29
CA SER A 324 -27.65 23.73 -14.25
C SER A 324 -28.14 25.09 -13.67
N PRO A 325 -28.88 25.87 -14.43
CA PRO A 325 -29.31 25.71 -15.85
C PRO A 325 -28.16 25.56 -16.83
N ALA A 326 -28.39 24.85 -17.93
CA ALA A 326 -27.35 24.52 -18.91
C ALA A 326 -26.75 25.77 -19.56
N ASN A 327 -25.44 25.73 -19.81
CA ASN A 327 -24.84 26.58 -20.82
C ASN A 327 -25.24 26.08 -22.20
N TRP A 328 -25.50 26.98 -23.13
CA TRP A 328 -25.80 26.62 -24.51
C TRP A 328 -24.99 27.44 -25.49
N SER A 329 -24.81 26.90 -26.67
CA SER A 329 -24.05 27.55 -27.76
C SER A 329 -24.73 27.39 -29.12
N GLN A 330 -24.46 28.34 -29.99
CA GLN A 330 -24.75 28.26 -31.42
C GLN A 330 -23.56 28.83 -32.18
N GLY A 331 -22.92 28.03 -32.98
CA GLY A 331 -21.65 28.39 -33.60
C GLY A 331 -20.56 28.69 -32.55
N ALA A 332 -19.86 29.80 -32.69
CA ALA A 332 -18.82 30.22 -31.74
C ALA A 332 -19.33 30.93 -30.47
N ASN A 333 -20.63 31.23 -30.40
CA ASN A 333 -21.23 32.00 -29.32
C ASN A 333 -21.79 31.06 -28.26
N ALA A 334 -21.49 31.34 -27.00
CA ALA A 334 -22.00 30.59 -25.85
C ALA A 334 -22.55 31.53 -24.78
N THR A 335 -23.59 31.10 -24.08
CA THR A 335 -24.22 31.86 -22.97
C THR A 335 -24.94 30.91 -21.99
N ASN A 336 -25.57 31.50 -20.98
CA ASN A 336 -26.42 30.82 -20.01
C ASN A 336 -27.69 31.63 -19.75
N PRO A 337 -28.85 31.03 -19.47
CA PRO A 337 -30.06 31.76 -19.12
C PRO A 337 -29.89 32.73 -17.96
N LEU A 338 -28.98 32.45 -17.04
CA LEU A 338 -28.64 33.27 -15.88
C LEU A 338 -27.44 34.23 -16.11
N ALA A 339 -26.84 34.25 -17.29
CA ALA A 339 -25.68 35.10 -17.56
C ALA A 339 -25.98 36.59 -17.34
N GLY A 340 -27.17 37.07 -17.76
CA GLY A 340 -27.64 38.45 -17.56
C GLY A 340 -27.79 38.85 -16.09
N SER A 341 -28.04 37.89 -15.19
CA SER A 341 -28.11 38.11 -13.73
C SER A 341 -26.77 37.82 -13.02
N GLY A 342 -25.67 37.60 -13.76
CA GLY A 342 -24.37 37.28 -13.22
C GLY A 342 -24.26 35.85 -12.63
N CYS A 343 -25.09 34.91 -13.13
CA CYS A 343 -25.15 33.51 -12.63
C CYS A 343 -25.51 33.43 -11.13
N ASN A 344 -26.44 34.30 -10.70
CA ASN A 344 -26.83 34.42 -9.29
C ASN A 344 -27.74 33.26 -8.85
N ALA A 345 -27.14 32.08 -8.66
CA ALA A 345 -27.76 30.90 -8.07
C ALA A 345 -26.73 30.11 -7.24
N PRO A 346 -27.16 29.35 -6.24
CA PRO A 346 -26.24 28.58 -5.37
C PRO A 346 -25.30 27.68 -6.17
N GLY A 347 -24.00 27.82 -5.92
CA GLY A 347 -22.96 26.99 -6.55
C GLY A 347 -22.63 27.39 -7.99
N LEU A 348 -23.20 28.46 -8.53
CA LEU A 348 -22.86 29.03 -9.84
C LEU A 348 -21.92 30.24 -9.72
N LEU A 349 -21.07 30.42 -10.72
CA LEU A 349 -20.11 31.50 -10.84
C LEU A 349 -20.11 32.03 -12.28
N SER A 350 -20.15 33.36 -12.46
CA SER A 350 -20.10 33.96 -13.81
C SER A 350 -18.66 34.02 -14.32
N ARG A 351 -18.41 33.47 -15.53
CA ARG A 351 -17.12 33.51 -16.21
C ARG A 351 -17.29 33.55 -17.72
N ASN A 352 -16.73 34.58 -18.35
CA ASN A 352 -16.67 34.70 -19.81
C ASN A 352 -18.06 34.51 -20.50
N GLY A 353 -19.13 35.08 -19.91
CA GLY A 353 -20.49 35.01 -20.49
C GLY A 353 -21.26 33.71 -20.25
N ILE A 354 -20.67 32.74 -19.55
CA ILE A 354 -21.32 31.48 -19.15
C ILE A 354 -21.35 31.33 -17.64
N CYS A 355 -22.16 30.40 -17.15
CA CYS A 355 -22.17 30.02 -15.76
C CYS A 355 -21.31 28.76 -15.56
N ARG A 356 -20.43 28.81 -14.56
CA ARG A 356 -19.64 27.64 -14.14
C ARG A 356 -20.18 27.11 -12.80
N GLN A 357 -20.26 25.79 -12.67
CA GLN A 357 -20.85 25.17 -11.49
C GLN A 357 -19.77 24.61 -10.56
N SER A 358 -19.85 24.98 -9.28
CA SER A 358 -19.10 24.33 -8.21
C SER A 358 -19.72 22.98 -7.87
N LEU A 359 -18.91 21.94 -7.82
CA LEU A 359 -19.33 20.59 -7.44
C LEU A 359 -18.98 20.26 -5.98
N TRP A 360 -18.33 21.17 -5.28
CA TRP A 360 -17.78 20.97 -3.93
C TRP A 360 -18.79 20.39 -2.92
N SER A 361 -20.05 20.82 -2.97
CA SER A 361 -21.09 20.35 -2.05
C SER A 361 -21.55 18.91 -2.29
N TYR A 362 -21.23 18.34 -3.44
CA TYR A 362 -21.62 16.99 -3.84
C TYR A 362 -20.54 15.95 -3.55
N LEU A 363 -19.26 16.38 -3.48
CA LEU A 363 -18.12 15.48 -3.50
C LEU A 363 -17.79 14.87 -2.13
N ASP A 364 -17.28 13.65 -2.15
CA ASP A 364 -16.59 13.06 -1.01
C ASP A 364 -15.13 13.49 -0.98
N LEU A 365 -14.60 13.73 0.22
CA LEU A 365 -13.15 13.75 0.50
C LEU A 365 -12.65 12.37 0.86
N VAL A 366 -13.44 11.62 1.61
CA VAL A 366 -13.18 10.23 1.96
C VAL A 366 -14.45 9.45 1.67
N PRO A 367 -14.42 8.47 0.79
CA PRO A 367 -15.54 7.57 0.55
C PRO A 367 -15.89 6.75 1.81
N GLU A 368 -17.13 6.29 1.91
CA GLU A 368 -17.47 5.25 2.87
C GLU A 368 -16.82 3.94 2.46
N THR A 369 -16.11 3.28 3.39
CA THR A 369 -15.55 1.96 3.12
C THR A 369 -15.94 0.98 4.20
N GLU A 370 -16.21 -0.28 3.79
CA GLU A 370 -16.53 -1.38 4.67
C GLU A 370 -15.69 -2.59 4.29
N LYS A 371 -14.87 -3.08 5.25
CA LYS A 371 -13.94 -4.19 5.02
C LYS A 371 -14.29 -5.33 5.97
N THR A 372 -14.45 -6.52 5.40
CA THR A 372 -14.67 -7.75 6.17
C THR A 372 -13.65 -8.78 5.73
N SER A 373 -13.01 -9.45 6.67
CA SER A 373 -12.10 -10.53 6.33
C SER A 373 -12.20 -11.73 7.27
N ALA A 374 -11.90 -12.89 6.73
CA ALA A 374 -11.75 -14.13 7.46
C ALA A 374 -10.47 -14.84 7.00
N PHE A 375 -9.72 -15.37 7.95
CA PHE A 375 -8.53 -16.17 7.73
C PHE A 375 -8.58 -17.42 8.59
N ALA A 376 -8.21 -18.56 8.04
CA ALA A 376 -8.09 -19.81 8.75
C ALA A 376 -6.82 -20.54 8.34
N LYS A 377 -6.14 -21.15 9.30
CA LYS A 377 -4.98 -22.00 9.06
C LYS A 377 -5.04 -23.25 9.93
N ALA A 378 -4.80 -24.39 9.32
CA ALA A 378 -4.59 -25.66 9.97
C ALA A 378 -3.18 -26.14 9.65
N THR A 379 -2.41 -26.51 10.67
CA THR A 379 -1.07 -27.07 10.52
C THR A 379 -1.01 -28.38 11.30
N GLY A 380 -0.47 -29.44 10.71
CA GLY A 380 -0.25 -30.72 11.35
C GLY A 380 1.18 -31.21 11.12
N LYS A 381 1.80 -31.83 12.14
CA LYS A 381 3.05 -32.56 12.02
C LYS A 381 2.76 -33.97 11.50
N LEU A 382 3.20 -34.28 10.29
CA LEU A 382 3.18 -35.64 9.75
C LEU A 382 4.22 -36.52 10.42
N SER A 383 5.39 -35.92 10.69
CA SER A 383 6.46 -36.46 11.52
C SER A 383 7.18 -35.29 12.23
N ASP A 384 8.28 -35.54 12.95
CA ASP A 384 9.00 -34.45 13.61
C ASP A 384 9.65 -33.49 12.60
N ASP A 385 10.01 -34.02 11.42
CA ASP A 385 10.66 -33.25 10.36
C ASP A 385 9.72 -32.78 9.24
N HIS A 386 8.43 -33.13 9.28
CA HIS A 386 7.49 -32.88 8.18
C HIS A 386 6.20 -32.27 8.65
N ASN A 387 5.83 -31.12 8.08
CA ASN A 387 4.59 -30.44 8.33
C ASN A 387 3.73 -30.37 7.07
N VAL A 388 2.42 -30.35 7.28
CA VAL A 388 1.43 -29.98 6.27
C VAL A 388 0.61 -28.83 6.81
N SER A 389 0.34 -27.83 5.97
CA SER A 389 -0.57 -26.74 6.35
C SER A 389 -1.54 -26.42 5.24
N LEU A 390 -2.77 -26.08 5.65
CA LEU A 390 -3.82 -25.58 4.79
C LEU A 390 -4.23 -24.20 5.28
N GLU A 391 -4.16 -23.22 4.38
CA GLU A 391 -4.56 -21.84 4.65
C GLU A 391 -5.72 -21.45 3.72
N TYR A 392 -6.70 -20.76 4.26
CA TYR A 392 -7.75 -20.09 3.49
C TYR A 392 -7.92 -18.67 4.00
N PHE A 393 -8.03 -17.70 3.10
CA PHE A 393 -8.57 -16.40 3.42
C PHE A 393 -9.60 -15.95 2.41
N TRP A 394 -10.50 -15.12 2.90
CA TRP A 394 -11.46 -14.33 2.16
C TRP A 394 -11.47 -12.91 2.74
N ALA A 395 -11.43 -11.91 1.89
CA ALA A 395 -11.49 -10.52 2.28
C ALA A 395 -12.32 -9.74 1.26
N ARG A 396 -13.20 -8.89 1.74
CA ARG A 396 -14.09 -8.04 0.96
C ARG A 396 -13.89 -6.60 1.37
N ASN A 397 -13.72 -5.72 0.40
CA ASN A 397 -13.63 -4.28 0.56
C ASN A 397 -14.72 -3.62 -0.29
N GLU A 398 -15.74 -3.08 0.35
CA GLU A 398 -16.78 -2.24 -0.29
C GLU A 398 -16.37 -0.78 -0.18
N ASN A 399 -16.36 -0.10 -1.31
CA ASN A 399 -16.08 1.33 -1.40
C ASN A 399 -17.28 2.04 -2.04
N ARG A 400 -17.94 2.94 -1.27
CA ARG A 400 -19.08 3.72 -1.72
C ARG A 400 -18.67 5.16 -1.92
N THR A 401 -18.69 5.60 -3.17
CA THR A 401 -18.21 6.93 -3.58
C THR A 401 -19.38 7.78 -4.06
N GLN A 402 -19.40 9.06 -3.63
CA GLN A 402 -20.32 10.07 -4.14
C GLN A 402 -19.53 11.16 -4.86
N ILE A 403 -19.99 11.50 -6.07
CA ILE A 403 -19.44 12.56 -6.92
C ILE A 403 -20.54 13.47 -7.44
N GLY A 404 -20.17 14.54 -8.16
CA GLY A 404 -21.14 15.49 -8.72
C GLY A 404 -22.16 14.83 -9.66
N PRO A 405 -23.31 15.47 -9.88
CA PRO A 405 -24.34 15.00 -10.83
C PRO A 405 -23.79 14.73 -12.22
N GLY A 406 -24.47 13.92 -12.99
CA GLY A 406 -24.15 13.58 -14.38
C GLY A 406 -23.99 14.79 -15.29
N THR A 407 -23.38 14.59 -16.46
CA THR A 407 -23.20 15.65 -17.46
C THR A 407 -23.63 15.15 -18.81
N LEU A 408 -24.48 15.93 -19.44
CA LEU A 408 -24.83 15.79 -20.88
C LEU A 408 -24.25 16.97 -21.64
N MET A 409 -23.38 16.70 -22.61
CA MET A 409 -22.69 17.72 -23.40
C MET A 409 -23.15 17.69 -24.87
N GLY A 410 -23.29 18.87 -25.47
CA GLY A 410 -23.62 19.01 -26.89
C GLY A 410 -25.05 18.59 -27.26
N ASN A 411 -25.97 18.49 -26.31
CA ASN A 411 -27.34 18.07 -26.56
C ASN A 411 -28.09 19.09 -27.39
N GLN A 412 -28.69 18.63 -28.46
CA GLN A 412 -29.41 19.50 -29.39
C GLN A 412 -30.78 19.88 -28.80
N VAL A 413 -31.04 21.18 -28.69
CA VAL A 413 -32.36 21.72 -28.40
C VAL A 413 -32.90 22.27 -29.73
N ASN A 414 -33.93 21.64 -30.27
CA ASN A 414 -34.40 21.91 -31.61
C ASN A 414 -35.26 23.19 -31.67
N PRO A 415 -35.20 23.95 -32.78
CA PRO A 415 -36.08 25.05 -33.03
C PRO A 415 -37.55 24.66 -32.90
N GLY A 416 -38.40 25.58 -32.39
CA GLY A 416 -39.81 25.32 -32.20
C GLY A 416 -40.22 24.54 -30.97
N THR A 417 -39.25 23.93 -30.25
CA THR A 417 -39.53 23.26 -28.97
C THR A 417 -39.79 24.29 -27.85
N ALA A 418 -40.52 23.88 -26.81
CA ALA A 418 -40.93 24.74 -25.70
C ALA A 418 -39.75 25.45 -25.00
N PHE A 419 -38.58 24.77 -24.87
CA PHE A 419 -37.42 25.27 -24.14
C PHE A 419 -36.36 25.91 -25.04
N TYR A 420 -36.59 26.01 -26.35
CA TYR A 420 -35.65 26.69 -27.25
C TYR A 420 -35.47 28.16 -26.84
N PRO A 421 -34.21 28.67 -26.71
CA PRO A 421 -33.96 30.04 -26.26
C PRO A 421 -34.70 31.09 -27.11
N GLY A 422 -35.39 32.01 -26.45
CA GLY A 422 -36.18 33.03 -27.11
C GLY A 422 -37.66 32.68 -27.33
N ASN A 423 -38.12 31.46 -27.02
CA ASN A 423 -39.53 31.05 -27.13
C ASN A 423 -40.42 31.44 -25.93
N GLY A 424 -39.92 32.29 -25.04
CA GLY A 424 -40.68 32.85 -23.90
C GLY A 424 -40.48 32.12 -22.57
N ILE A 425 -40.05 30.83 -22.56
CA ILE A 425 -39.71 30.11 -21.32
C ILE A 425 -38.23 30.31 -21.03
N THR A 426 -37.35 30.02 -21.99
CA THR A 426 -35.91 30.25 -21.86
C THR A 426 -35.53 31.60 -22.44
N PRO A 427 -34.84 32.47 -21.69
CA PRO A 427 -34.41 33.77 -22.22
C PRO A 427 -33.54 33.62 -23.47
N GLY A 428 -33.74 34.50 -24.43
CA GLY A 428 -32.87 34.65 -25.58
C GLY A 428 -31.49 35.20 -25.17
N PRO A 429 -30.48 35.11 -26.05
CA PRO A 429 -29.14 35.59 -25.73
C PRO A 429 -29.07 37.10 -25.63
N SER A 430 -28.30 37.63 -24.72
CA SER A 430 -27.88 39.02 -24.68
C SER A 430 -26.49 39.14 -25.32
N GLY A 431 -26.38 39.87 -26.44
CA GLY A 431 -25.06 40.16 -27.03
C GLY A 431 -24.72 39.46 -28.34
N PHE A 432 -25.55 38.55 -28.85
CA PHE A 432 -25.45 38.00 -30.20
C PHE A 432 -26.82 37.63 -30.77
N ALA A 433 -26.93 37.53 -32.11
CA ALA A 433 -28.16 37.11 -32.77
C ALA A 433 -28.25 35.59 -32.79
N LEU A 434 -29.41 35.04 -32.42
CA LEU A 434 -29.74 33.61 -32.53
C LEU A 434 -30.34 33.36 -33.94
N ASP A 435 -29.85 32.31 -34.63
CA ASP A 435 -30.53 31.78 -35.81
C ASP A 435 -31.68 30.85 -35.37
N PRO A 436 -32.93 31.26 -35.49
CA PRO A 436 -34.09 30.48 -35.02
C PRO A 436 -34.35 29.20 -35.84
N THR A 437 -33.63 28.99 -36.94
CA THR A 437 -33.77 27.81 -37.79
C THR A 437 -32.81 26.70 -37.45
N GLN A 438 -31.78 26.99 -36.63
CA GLN A 438 -30.74 26.05 -36.23
C GLN A 438 -30.92 25.62 -34.77
N PRO A 439 -30.58 24.37 -34.42
CA PRO A 439 -30.58 23.93 -33.05
C PRO A 439 -29.49 24.66 -32.23
N VAL A 440 -29.67 24.71 -30.91
CA VAL A 440 -28.63 25.11 -29.97
C VAL A 440 -28.07 23.87 -29.25
N ALA A 441 -26.78 23.86 -29.01
CA ALA A 441 -26.11 22.80 -28.26
C ALA A 441 -26.09 23.14 -26.77
N ALA A 442 -26.73 22.35 -25.92
CA ALA A 442 -26.78 22.50 -24.45
C ALA A 442 -25.78 21.61 -23.75
N ASN A 443 -25.04 22.20 -22.81
CA ASN A 443 -24.16 21.49 -21.87
C ASN A 443 -24.80 21.52 -20.48
N TRP A 444 -25.48 20.45 -20.12
CA TRP A 444 -26.34 20.39 -18.95
C TRP A 444 -25.78 19.51 -17.85
N ARG A 445 -25.87 19.98 -16.61
CA ARG A 445 -25.58 19.25 -15.40
C ARG A 445 -26.87 18.68 -14.81
N GLU A 446 -27.02 17.39 -14.68
CA GLU A 446 -28.22 16.66 -14.28
C GLU A 446 -28.53 16.80 -12.77
N THR A 447 -28.58 18.03 -12.26
CA THR A 447 -28.83 18.29 -10.84
C THR A 447 -30.18 17.76 -10.34
N ASP A 448 -31.16 17.64 -11.24
CA ASP A 448 -32.51 17.10 -10.94
C ASP A 448 -32.45 15.58 -10.64
N VAL A 449 -31.48 14.88 -11.18
CA VAL A 449 -31.21 13.45 -10.90
C VAL A 449 -30.44 13.27 -9.59
N GLY A 450 -29.66 14.27 -9.20
CA GLY A 450 -28.87 14.27 -7.97
C GLY A 450 -27.42 13.81 -8.13
N ALA A 451 -26.74 13.68 -7.01
CA ALA A 451 -25.34 13.22 -6.98
C ALA A 451 -25.21 11.77 -7.48
N ARG A 452 -24.19 11.52 -8.30
CA ARG A 452 -23.85 10.16 -8.73
C ARG A 452 -23.23 9.38 -7.58
N ARG A 453 -23.77 8.19 -7.32
CA ARG A 453 -23.26 7.25 -6.33
C ARG A 453 -22.98 5.92 -6.98
N HIS A 454 -21.77 5.42 -6.76
CA HIS A 454 -21.37 4.07 -7.18
C HIS A 454 -20.70 3.33 -6.05
N GLU A 455 -20.68 2.04 -6.15
CA GLU A 455 -20.06 1.12 -5.20
C GLU A 455 -19.14 0.17 -5.95
N ASP A 456 -17.93 0.02 -5.45
CA ASP A 456 -16.98 -0.99 -5.91
C ASP A 456 -16.80 -2.02 -4.80
N ASP A 457 -17.18 -3.28 -5.11
CA ASP A 457 -17.05 -4.43 -4.23
C ASP A 457 -15.87 -5.27 -4.70
N ASN A 458 -14.75 -5.19 -3.97
CA ASN A 458 -13.53 -5.91 -4.26
C ASN A 458 -13.35 -7.08 -3.30
N THR A 459 -13.39 -8.30 -3.82
CA THR A 459 -13.25 -9.55 -3.06
C THR A 459 -11.96 -10.26 -3.46
N GLY A 460 -11.07 -10.49 -2.47
CA GLY A 460 -9.89 -11.33 -2.58
C GLY A 460 -10.05 -12.63 -1.82
N GLN A 461 -9.60 -13.75 -2.40
CA GLN A 461 -9.58 -15.05 -1.72
C GLN A 461 -8.39 -15.90 -2.15
N ARG A 462 -7.88 -16.71 -1.22
CA ARG A 462 -6.82 -17.69 -1.50
C ARG A 462 -7.02 -18.97 -0.70
N LEU A 463 -6.81 -20.09 -1.38
CA LEU A 463 -6.58 -21.40 -0.77
C LEU A 463 -5.14 -21.80 -1.02
N LEU A 464 -4.41 -22.20 0.01
CA LEU A 464 -3.01 -22.64 -0.08
C LEU A 464 -2.79 -23.91 0.72
N LEU A 465 -2.29 -24.95 0.07
CA LEU A 465 -1.78 -26.17 0.70
C LEU A 465 -0.24 -26.13 0.65
N THR A 466 0.41 -26.36 1.77
CA THR A 466 1.88 -26.37 1.87
C THR A 466 2.36 -27.63 2.57
N PHE A 467 3.44 -28.20 2.03
CA PHE A 467 4.24 -29.24 2.67
C PHE A 467 5.64 -28.69 2.89
N ASP A 468 6.14 -28.74 4.09
CA ASP A 468 7.49 -28.34 4.43
C ASP A 468 8.16 -29.31 5.38
N GLY A 469 9.48 -29.41 5.28
CA GLY A 469 10.24 -30.32 6.11
C GLY A 469 11.68 -30.48 5.65
N SER A 470 12.32 -31.54 6.14
CA SER A 470 13.68 -31.90 5.79
C SER A 470 13.79 -33.39 5.47
N VAL A 471 14.50 -33.73 4.38
CA VAL A 471 14.78 -35.12 3.95
C VAL A 471 16.26 -35.24 3.59
N SER A 472 17.00 -36.14 4.25
CA SER A 472 18.41 -36.39 3.96
C SER A 472 19.27 -35.11 3.89
N GLY A 473 18.98 -34.16 4.78
CA GLY A 473 19.67 -32.87 4.88
C GLY A 473 19.27 -31.84 3.83
N TRP A 474 18.25 -32.11 3.00
CA TRP A 474 17.60 -31.15 2.15
C TRP A 474 16.35 -30.61 2.84
N ASP A 475 16.31 -29.33 3.15
CA ASP A 475 15.08 -28.65 3.49
C ASP A 475 14.23 -28.45 2.25
N TYR A 476 12.93 -28.70 2.36
CA TYR A 476 12.00 -28.48 1.26
C TYR A 476 10.77 -27.67 1.68
N ASN A 477 10.19 -26.95 0.73
CA ASN A 477 8.90 -26.31 0.88
C ASN A 477 8.17 -26.37 -0.47
N ILE A 478 7.02 -27.02 -0.50
CA ILE A 478 6.20 -27.22 -1.71
C ILE A 478 4.81 -26.67 -1.43
N GLY A 479 4.25 -25.91 -2.39
CA GLY A 479 2.94 -25.32 -2.25
C GLY A 479 2.08 -25.45 -3.49
N ALA A 480 0.77 -25.57 -3.27
CA ALA A 480 -0.25 -25.46 -4.31
C ALA A 480 -1.27 -24.40 -3.90
N SER A 481 -1.53 -23.43 -4.75
CA SER A 481 -2.40 -22.31 -4.44
C SER A 481 -3.42 -22.00 -5.52
N TYR A 482 -4.59 -21.55 -5.08
CA TYR A 482 -5.62 -20.93 -5.90
C TYR A 482 -5.89 -19.54 -5.33
N ASN A 483 -5.74 -18.51 -6.14
CA ASN A 483 -5.99 -17.12 -5.78
C ASN A 483 -7.00 -16.52 -6.75
N GLN A 484 -7.91 -15.70 -6.24
CA GLN A 484 -8.86 -14.94 -7.04
C GLN A 484 -9.01 -13.53 -6.48
N ASN A 485 -9.10 -12.56 -7.38
CA ASN A 485 -9.61 -11.24 -7.09
C ASN A 485 -10.82 -10.99 -8.00
N LYS A 486 -11.93 -10.54 -7.42
CA LYS A 486 -13.16 -10.19 -8.13
C LYS A 486 -13.58 -8.78 -7.73
N VAL A 487 -13.87 -7.95 -8.72
CA VAL A 487 -14.43 -6.61 -8.51
C VAL A 487 -15.76 -6.52 -9.23
N VAL A 488 -16.76 -6.01 -8.53
CA VAL A 488 -18.08 -5.68 -9.08
C VAL A 488 -18.29 -4.19 -8.86
N SER A 489 -18.52 -3.45 -9.94
CA SER A 489 -18.84 -2.03 -9.89
C SER A 489 -20.32 -1.82 -10.16
N THR A 490 -21.01 -1.18 -9.22
CA THR A 490 -22.47 -1.02 -9.19
C THR A 490 -22.87 0.45 -9.18
N ILE A 491 -23.76 0.87 -10.05
CA ILE A 491 -24.46 2.15 -9.93
C ILE A 491 -25.51 2.03 -8.82
N ARG A 492 -25.54 3.03 -7.93
CA ARG A 492 -26.53 3.10 -6.85
C ARG A 492 -27.57 4.18 -7.05
N SER A 493 -27.17 5.34 -7.58
CA SER A 493 -28.09 6.47 -7.90
C SER A 493 -27.40 7.57 -8.69
N GLY A 494 -28.17 8.50 -9.22
CA GLY A 494 -27.66 9.71 -9.85
C GLY A 494 -27.18 9.53 -11.30
N TYR A 495 -27.57 8.45 -11.95
CA TYR A 495 -27.28 8.16 -13.34
C TYR A 495 -28.56 7.91 -14.12
N VAL A 496 -28.55 8.24 -15.40
CA VAL A 496 -29.68 8.06 -16.32
C VAL A 496 -29.23 7.42 -17.64
N ASN A 497 -30.18 6.92 -18.41
CA ASN A 497 -29.97 6.59 -19.80
C ASN A 497 -29.82 7.87 -20.62
N ASP A 498 -28.59 8.29 -20.88
CA ASP A 498 -28.27 9.58 -21.52
C ASP A 498 -28.83 9.68 -22.95
N VAL A 499 -28.99 8.55 -23.64
CA VAL A 499 -29.61 8.52 -24.99
C VAL A 499 -31.07 8.93 -24.93
N ALA A 500 -31.85 8.37 -24.01
CA ALA A 500 -33.25 8.70 -23.82
C ALA A 500 -33.45 10.13 -23.32
N VAL A 501 -32.57 10.60 -22.41
CA VAL A 501 -32.62 11.96 -21.87
C VAL A 501 -32.27 12.98 -22.96
N SER A 502 -31.25 12.71 -23.78
CA SER A 502 -30.87 13.56 -24.92
C SER A 502 -32.02 13.69 -25.94
N GLN A 503 -32.74 12.61 -26.23
CA GLN A 503 -33.94 12.63 -27.05
C GLN A 503 -35.06 13.46 -26.40
N GLY A 504 -35.23 13.35 -25.10
CA GLY A 504 -36.18 14.15 -24.31
C GLY A 504 -35.89 15.66 -24.40
N ILE A 505 -34.61 16.05 -24.37
CA ILE A 505 -34.16 17.43 -24.58
C ILE A 505 -34.46 17.87 -26.01
N ALA A 506 -34.10 17.10 -27.02
CA ALA A 506 -34.31 17.40 -28.43
C ALA A 506 -35.78 17.55 -28.79
N ASN A 507 -36.68 16.82 -28.13
CA ASN A 507 -38.11 16.86 -28.31
C ASN A 507 -38.84 17.92 -27.45
N GLY A 508 -38.09 18.67 -26.61
CA GLY A 508 -38.65 19.70 -25.74
C GLY A 508 -39.48 19.17 -24.56
N VAL A 509 -39.28 17.93 -24.11
CA VAL A 509 -39.91 17.32 -22.94
C VAL A 509 -39.09 17.63 -21.68
N ILE A 510 -37.75 17.49 -21.76
CA ILE A 510 -36.82 17.82 -20.67
C ILE A 510 -36.34 19.26 -20.88
N ASN A 511 -36.39 20.05 -19.81
CA ASN A 511 -35.90 21.42 -19.76
C ASN A 511 -34.44 21.47 -19.23
N PRO A 512 -33.41 21.63 -20.07
CA PRO A 512 -32.05 21.79 -19.58
C PRO A 512 -31.76 23.19 -19.01
N PHE A 513 -32.65 24.17 -19.23
CA PHE A 513 -32.44 25.59 -18.96
C PHE A 513 -33.20 26.11 -17.74
N GLY A 514 -33.89 25.24 -17.01
CA GLY A 514 -34.68 25.64 -15.83
C GLY A 514 -35.35 24.45 -15.17
N PRO A 515 -36.34 24.71 -14.29
CA PRO A 515 -37.08 23.67 -13.61
C PRO A 515 -37.76 22.71 -14.58
N GLN A 516 -37.80 21.42 -14.21
CA GLN A 516 -38.49 20.40 -15.01
C GLN A 516 -40.01 20.57 -14.93
N THR A 517 -40.70 20.27 -16.01
CA THR A 517 -42.14 20.01 -16.00
C THR A 517 -42.45 18.66 -15.38
N ALA A 518 -43.73 18.38 -15.07
CA ALA A 518 -44.16 17.07 -14.62
C ALA A 518 -43.80 15.96 -15.62
N ALA A 519 -43.92 16.23 -16.92
CA ALA A 519 -43.53 15.28 -17.99
C ALA A 519 -42.01 15.09 -18.04
N GLY A 520 -41.22 16.16 -17.90
CA GLY A 520 -39.75 16.09 -17.86
C GLY A 520 -39.26 15.29 -16.64
N SER A 521 -39.83 15.58 -15.45
CA SER A 521 -39.51 14.81 -14.25
C SER A 521 -39.87 13.33 -14.34
N ALA A 522 -41.03 13.01 -14.96
CA ALA A 522 -41.45 11.63 -15.17
C ALA A 522 -40.52 10.90 -16.17
N LEU A 523 -40.06 11.58 -17.23
CA LEU A 523 -39.12 10.99 -18.18
C LEU A 523 -37.75 10.73 -17.54
N LEU A 524 -37.24 11.68 -16.74
CA LEU A 524 -35.99 11.48 -16.00
C LEU A 524 -36.10 10.29 -15.03
N ALA A 525 -37.18 10.22 -14.22
CA ALA A 525 -37.42 9.15 -13.28
C ALA A 525 -37.54 7.77 -13.96
N ALA A 526 -38.20 7.70 -15.13
CA ALA A 526 -38.35 6.47 -15.91
C ALA A 526 -37.03 5.99 -16.56
N ASN A 527 -36.04 6.86 -16.65
CA ASN A 527 -34.75 6.57 -17.28
C ASN A 527 -33.58 6.59 -16.30
N THR A 528 -33.84 6.62 -14.96
CA THR A 528 -32.80 6.37 -13.98
C THR A 528 -32.29 4.96 -14.12
N VAL A 529 -30.96 4.79 -13.98
CA VAL A 529 -30.30 3.49 -14.04
C VAL A 529 -29.64 3.14 -12.72
N ASP A 530 -29.70 1.87 -12.35
CA ASP A 530 -29.01 1.26 -11.23
C ASP A 530 -28.60 -0.17 -11.59
N GLY A 531 -27.72 -0.77 -10.80
CA GLY A 531 -27.26 -2.15 -10.97
C GLY A 531 -25.78 -2.27 -11.32
N ASP A 532 -25.35 -3.53 -11.46
CA ASP A 532 -23.96 -3.88 -11.74
C ASP A 532 -23.63 -3.52 -13.20
N TYR A 533 -22.69 -2.60 -13.39
CA TYR A 533 -22.32 -2.16 -14.72
C TYR A 533 -21.00 -2.76 -15.21
N ALA A 534 -20.12 -3.23 -14.30
CA ALA A 534 -18.88 -3.89 -14.64
C ALA A 534 -18.57 -5.01 -13.65
N THR A 535 -18.05 -6.12 -14.16
CA THR A 535 -17.51 -7.22 -13.35
C THR A 535 -16.16 -7.63 -13.91
N ALA A 536 -15.15 -7.65 -13.06
CA ALA A 536 -13.80 -8.09 -13.41
C ALA A 536 -13.35 -9.22 -12.48
N VAL A 537 -12.69 -10.23 -13.02
CA VAL A 537 -12.17 -11.40 -12.28
C VAL A 537 -10.78 -11.73 -12.76
N GLY A 538 -9.83 -11.76 -11.83
CA GLY A 538 -8.48 -12.26 -12.04
C GLY A 538 -8.23 -13.51 -11.21
N ARG A 539 -7.60 -14.54 -11.78
CA ARG A 539 -7.29 -15.79 -11.08
C ARG A 539 -5.85 -16.18 -11.32
N VAL A 540 -5.23 -16.74 -10.28
CA VAL A 540 -3.89 -17.31 -10.33
C VAL A 540 -3.92 -18.68 -9.68
N LYS A 541 -3.53 -19.71 -10.44
CA LYS A 541 -3.34 -21.09 -9.97
C LYS A 541 -1.86 -21.39 -10.05
N ALA A 542 -1.23 -21.81 -8.98
CA ALA A 542 0.21 -22.07 -8.96
C ALA A 542 0.54 -23.33 -8.17
N ILE A 543 1.59 -23.99 -8.64
CA ILE A 543 2.32 -25.01 -7.89
C ILE A 543 3.77 -24.55 -7.89
N ASP A 544 4.36 -24.46 -6.71
CA ASP A 544 5.76 -24.08 -6.52
C ASP A 544 6.45 -25.04 -5.56
N GLY A 545 7.76 -25.15 -5.70
CA GLY A 545 8.57 -25.94 -4.81
C GLY A 545 10.01 -25.44 -4.77
N ARG A 546 10.63 -25.57 -3.61
CA ARG A 546 12.04 -25.29 -3.44
C ARG A 546 12.67 -26.31 -2.50
N VAL A 547 13.95 -26.51 -2.70
CA VAL A 547 14.82 -27.31 -1.82
C VAL A 547 16.08 -26.51 -1.54
N SER A 548 16.63 -26.65 -0.33
CA SER A 548 17.92 -26.05 0.02
C SER A 548 18.74 -26.96 0.92
N ARG A 549 20.06 -26.89 0.79
CA ARG A 549 20.99 -27.69 1.57
C ARG A 549 22.35 -27.01 1.70
N GLU A 550 23.04 -27.27 2.79
CA GLU A 550 24.47 -27.03 2.94
C GLU A 550 25.24 -28.09 2.15
N ILE A 551 26.16 -27.67 1.28
CA ILE A 551 26.84 -28.51 0.30
C ILE A 551 28.34 -28.68 0.60
N GLY A 552 28.80 -28.25 1.77
CA GLY A 552 30.18 -28.39 2.25
C GLY A 552 30.85 -27.02 2.46
N ASP A 553 31.92 -27.05 3.20
CA ASP A 553 32.79 -25.91 3.45
C ASP A 553 33.95 -25.92 2.45
N TRP A 554 33.90 -25.00 1.47
CA TRP A 554 34.88 -24.96 0.38
C TRP A 554 36.13 -24.15 0.70
N PHE A 555 36.04 -23.24 1.65
CA PHE A 555 37.09 -22.27 1.98
C PHE A 555 37.51 -22.28 3.44
N GLY A 556 36.94 -23.14 4.30
CA GLY A 556 37.22 -23.21 5.72
C GLY A 556 36.58 -22.10 6.55
N SER A 557 35.62 -21.40 5.95
CA SER A 557 34.93 -20.21 6.54
C SER A 557 33.44 -20.48 6.80
N GLY A 558 33.03 -21.74 6.79
CA GLY A 558 31.63 -22.16 6.99
C GLY A 558 31.02 -22.84 5.77
N PRO A 559 29.87 -23.49 5.96
CA PRO A 559 29.24 -24.26 4.89
C PRO A 559 28.67 -23.40 3.79
N SER A 560 29.02 -23.73 2.54
CA SER A 560 28.32 -23.22 1.35
C SER A 560 26.91 -23.82 1.28
N ALA A 561 25.95 -23.05 0.81
CA ALA A 561 24.55 -23.48 0.72
C ALA A 561 23.99 -23.28 -0.69
N LEU A 562 23.23 -24.29 -1.15
CA LEU A 562 22.56 -24.29 -2.45
C LEU A 562 21.05 -24.36 -2.25
N ALA A 563 20.31 -23.52 -2.96
CA ALA A 563 18.87 -23.63 -3.10
C ALA A 563 18.48 -23.77 -4.57
N LEU A 564 17.52 -24.64 -4.84
CA LEU A 564 16.91 -24.85 -6.16
C LEU A 564 15.40 -24.74 -6.03
N GLY A 565 14.76 -24.15 -7.01
CA GLY A 565 13.30 -24.03 -7.00
C GLY A 565 12.69 -23.98 -8.38
N GLY A 566 11.40 -24.24 -8.41
CA GLY A 566 10.58 -24.19 -9.62
C GLY A 566 9.16 -23.76 -9.33
N GLU A 567 8.50 -23.21 -10.35
CA GLU A 567 7.13 -22.74 -10.30
C GLU A 567 6.44 -23.04 -11.63
N TYR A 568 5.20 -23.51 -11.55
CA TYR A 568 4.26 -23.52 -12.67
C TYR A 568 3.05 -22.70 -12.27
N ARG A 569 2.70 -21.68 -13.07
CA ARG A 569 1.58 -20.78 -12.79
C ARG A 569 0.71 -20.61 -14.03
N LYS A 570 -0.62 -20.63 -13.82
CA LYS A 570 -1.61 -20.22 -14.79
C LYS A 570 -2.36 -19.00 -14.28
N GLU A 571 -2.43 -17.97 -15.11
CA GLU A 571 -3.12 -16.71 -14.85
C GLU A 571 -4.26 -16.56 -15.86
N ASP A 572 -5.43 -16.16 -15.42
CA ASP A 572 -6.54 -15.78 -16.27
C ASP A 572 -7.18 -14.47 -15.77
N PHE A 573 -7.66 -13.69 -16.71
CA PHE A 573 -8.30 -12.41 -16.48
C PHE A 573 -9.51 -12.28 -17.39
N HIS A 574 -10.59 -11.71 -16.84
CA HIS A 574 -11.83 -11.47 -17.56
C HIS A 574 -12.54 -10.25 -16.98
N GLN A 575 -13.02 -9.36 -17.84
CA GLN A 575 -13.81 -8.18 -17.48
C GLN A 575 -14.99 -8.04 -18.45
N ASP A 576 -16.19 -7.91 -17.90
CA ASP A 576 -17.44 -7.71 -18.62
C ASP A 576 -18.12 -6.41 -18.24
N PHE A 577 -18.87 -5.86 -19.17
CA PHE A 577 -19.71 -4.69 -18.97
C PHE A 577 -21.16 -5.00 -19.30
N ALA A 578 -22.09 -4.45 -18.49
CA ALA A 578 -23.51 -4.55 -18.76
C ALA A 578 -23.90 -3.70 -19.98
N GLN A 579 -24.86 -4.16 -20.79
CA GLN A 579 -25.29 -3.44 -22.02
C GLN A 579 -25.83 -2.02 -21.72
N PHE A 580 -26.50 -1.82 -20.59
CA PHE A 580 -27.00 -0.49 -20.23
C PHE A 580 -25.89 0.54 -19.97
N ALA A 581 -24.68 0.09 -19.58
CA ALA A 581 -23.55 0.97 -19.29
C ALA A 581 -23.15 1.82 -20.51
N GLY A 582 -23.32 1.30 -21.73
CA GLY A 582 -23.05 2.04 -22.97
C GLY A 582 -24.01 3.21 -23.22
N ASN A 583 -25.17 3.21 -22.57
CA ASN A 583 -26.13 4.31 -22.63
C ASN A 583 -25.88 5.38 -21.55
N VAL A 584 -24.85 5.23 -20.75
CA VAL A 584 -24.45 6.16 -19.67
C VAL A 584 -23.09 6.77 -20.02
N GLN A 585 -23.08 7.86 -20.76
CA GLN A 585 -21.87 8.50 -21.29
C GLN A 585 -20.85 8.84 -20.21
N SER A 586 -21.34 9.21 -19.03
CA SER A 586 -20.48 9.60 -17.91
C SER A 586 -19.67 8.43 -17.30
N LEU A 587 -19.95 7.17 -17.67
CA LEU A 587 -19.11 6.01 -17.32
C LEU A 587 -17.93 5.84 -18.28
N GLY A 588 -18.05 6.32 -19.52
CA GLY A 588 -17.01 6.17 -20.55
C GLY A 588 -16.76 4.71 -20.94
N ILE A 589 -17.78 3.87 -20.93
CA ILE A 589 -17.69 2.42 -21.16
C ILE A 589 -18.26 2.08 -22.54
N ASP A 590 -17.50 1.29 -23.32
CA ASP A 590 -18.03 0.56 -24.47
C ASP A 590 -18.61 -0.77 -23.98
N PRO A 591 -19.92 -1.04 -24.12
CA PRO A 591 -20.53 -2.28 -23.66
C PRO A 591 -20.03 -3.53 -24.42
N ASN A 592 -19.40 -3.33 -25.58
CA ASN A 592 -18.76 -4.41 -26.34
C ASN A 592 -17.28 -4.60 -25.97
N GLY A 593 -16.77 -3.81 -25.05
CA GLY A 593 -15.37 -3.76 -24.65
C GLY A 593 -14.97 -4.85 -23.63
N SER A 594 -15.69 -6.00 -23.57
CA SER A 594 -15.28 -7.14 -22.72
C SER A 594 -13.87 -7.61 -23.05
N VAL A 595 -13.08 -7.85 -22.00
CA VAL A 595 -11.66 -8.25 -22.10
C VAL A 595 -11.49 -9.63 -21.50
N SER A 596 -10.76 -10.51 -22.19
CA SER A 596 -10.33 -11.76 -21.59
C SER A 596 -8.94 -12.16 -22.09
N GLY A 597 -8.18 -12.79 -21.22
CA GLY A 597 -6.87 -13.33 -21.59
C GLY A 597 -6.40 -14.33 -20.55
N ASP A 598 -5.56 -15.26 -21.00
CA ASP A 598 -4.90 -16.22 -20.13
C ASP A 598 -3.45 -16.44 -20.53
N ARG A 599 -2.63 -16.89 -19.60
CA ARG A 599 -1.25 -17.30 -19.84
C ARG A 599 -0.77 -18.35 -18.86
N SER A 600 0.24 -19.09 -19.25
CA SER A 600 1.00 -19.97 -18.39
C SER A 600 2.45 -19.50 -18.24
N VAL A 601 3.00 -19.72 -17.06
CA VAL A 601 4.39 -19.38 -16.72
C VAL A 601 5.06 -20.62 -16.15
N GLN A 602 6.25 -20.93 -16.66
CA GLN A 602 7.14 -21.96 -16.11
C GLN A 602 8.42 -21.26 -15.66
N ALA A 603 8.86 -21.51 -14.44
CA ALA A 603 10.06 -20.88 -13.93
C ALA A 603 10.93 -21.87 -13.17
N GLN A 604 12.23 -21.64 -13.25
CA GLN A 604 13.26 -22.39 -12.51
C GLN A 604 14.29 -21.39 -11.98
N TYR A 605 14.79 -21.63 -10.78
CA TYR A 605 15.81 -20.78 -10.19
C TYR A 605 16.80 -21.57 -9.34
N ALA A 606 17.99 -21.01 -9.21
CA ALA A 606 19.03 -21.51 -8.35
C ALA A 606 19.66 -20.35 -7.57
N GLU A 607 20.01 -20.57 -6.33
CA GLU A 607 20.75 -19.65 -5.47
C GLU A 607 21.90 -20.40 -4.80
N LEU A 608 23.11 -19.86 -4.89
CA LEU A 608 24.32 -20.38 -4.26
C LEU A 608 24.90 -19.33 -3.34
N ASN A 609 25.10 -19.68 -2.09
CA ASN A 609 25.75 -18.86 -1.08
C ASN A 609 27.08 -19.50 -0.68
N VAL A 610 28.14 -18.71 -0.65
CA VAL A 610 29.51 -19.16 -0.39
C VAL A 610 30.19 -18.22 0.60
N PRO A 611 30.44 -18.66 1.84
CA PRO A 611 31.38 -18.01 2.74
C PRO A 611 32.81 -18.19 2.21
N VAL A 612 33.41 -17.12 1.67
CA VAL A 612 34.77 -17.16 1.11
C VAL A 612 35.83 -16.88 2.18
N LEU A 613 35.45 -15.98 3.13
CA LEU A 613 36.24 -15.68 4.35
C LEU A 613 35.24 -15.63 5.50
N ASP A 614 35.72 -15.77 6.74
CA ASP A 614 34.86 -15.57 7.93
C ASP A 614 34.15 -14.23 7.93
N SER A 615 34.75 -13.23 7.25
CA SER A 615 34.21 -11.88 7.11
C SER A 615 33.51 -11.64 5.78
N LEU A 616 33.59 -12.53 4.77
CA LEU A 616 33.09 -12.31 3.42
C LEU A 616 32.23 -13.47 2.91
N GLU A 617 30.99 -13.16 2.63
CA GLU A 617 30.00 -14.05 2.04
C GLU A 617 29.60 -13.52 0.65
N LEU A 618 29.59 -14.39 -0.35
CA LEU A 618 29.14 -14.11 -1.71
C LEU A 618 27.88 -14.93 -2.00
N THR A 619 26.92 -14.30 -2.64
CA THR A 619 25.70 -14.99 -3.10
C THR A 619 25.48 -14.73 -4.58
N ALA A 620 25.18 -15.78 -5.35
CA ALA A 620 24.76 -15.70 -6.74
C ALA A 620 23.41 -16.40 -6.91
N ALA A 621 22.50 -15.78 -7.63
CA ALA A 621 21.22 -16.37 -7.98
C ALA A 621 20.89 -16.12 -9.46
N ILE A 622 20.15 -17.04 -10.04
CA ILE A 622 19.67 -16.94 -11.42
C ILE A 622 18.29 -17.55 -11.51
N ARG A 623 17.40 -16.89 -12.26
CA ARG A 623 16.07 -17.40 -12.58
C ARG A 623 15.81 -17.30 -14.06
N HIS A 624 15.20 -18.36 -14.62
CA HIS A 624 14.69 -18.42 -15.97
C HIS A 624 13.18 -18.59 -15.93
N ASP A 625 12.45 -17.67 -16.57
CA ASP A 625 11.00 -17.68 -16.71
C ASP A 625 10.62 -17.85 -18.18
N LYS A 626 9.70 -18.77 -18.48
CA LYS A 626 9.10 -18.97 -19.80
C LYS A 626 7.60 -18.70 -19.73
N TYR A 627 7.16 -17.73 -20.50
CA TYR A 627 5.77 -17.29 -20.64
C TYR A 627 5.19 -17.79 -21.95
N SER A 628 3.89 -18.13 -21.97
CA SER A 628 3.20 -18.61 -23.17
C SER A 628 2.90 -17.51 -24.19
N ASP A 629 2.92 -16.23 -23.79
CA ASP A 629 2.53 -15.08 -24.60
C ASP A 629 3.71 -14.32 -25.21
N PHE A 630 4.75 -13.94 -24.45
CA PHE A 630 5.83 -13.10 -24.97
C PHE A 630 7.21 -13.76 -24.98
N GLY A 631 7.35 -15.03 -24.58
CA GLY A 631 8.61 -15.76 -24.64
C GLY A 631 9.29 -15.91 -23.26
N SER A 632 10.61 -15.73 -23.17
CA SER A 632 11.35 -16.04 -21.94
C SER A 632 12.29 -14.92 -21.52
N THR A 633 12.59 -14.89 -20.20
CA THR A 633 13.56 -13.99 -19.58
C THR A 633 14.49 -14.75 -18.66
N THR A 634 15.73 -14.25 -18.52
CA THR A 634 16.71 -14.78 -17.57
C THR A 634 17.29 -13.65 -16.75
N ASN A 635 17.21 -13.76 -15.42
CA ASN A 635 17.51 -12.67 -14.51
C ASN A 635 18.54 -13.12 -13.47
N PRO A 636 19.81 -12.69 -13.58
CA PRO A 636 20.84 -12.96 -12.60
C PRO A 636 20.81 -11.95 -11.44
N LYS A 637 21.33 -12.36 -10.30
CA LYS A 637 21.63 -11.53 -9.14
C LYS A 637 22.93 -11.95 -8.50
N TYR A 638 23.77 -10.99 -8.12
CA TYR A 638 25.01 -11.17 -7.38
C TYR A 638 24.99 -10.26 -6.17
N SER A 639 25.39 -10.75 -5.02
CA SER A 639 25.48 -9.94 -3.82
C SER A 639 26.63 -10.39 -2.92
N PHE A 640 27.09 -9.47 -2.08
CA PHE A 640 28.09 -9.75 -1.08
C PHE A 640 27.69 -9.18 0.27
N ARG A 641 28.17 -9.84 1.33
CA ARG A 641 28.15 -9.37 2.71
C ARG A 641 29.57 -9.44 3.24
N PHE A 642 30.13 -8.31 3.66
CA PHE A 642 31.47 -8.20 4.18
C PHE A 642 31.44 -7.57 5.58
N GLN A 643 31.90 -8.31 6.56
CA GLN A 643 31.91 -7.89 7.97
C GLN A 643 33.38 -7.87 8.46
N PRO A 644 34.13 -6.78 8.18
CA PRO A 644 35.54 -6.67 8.58
C PRO A 644 35.75 -6.68 10.09
N PHE A 645 34.78 -6.21 10.85
CA PHE A 645 34.71 -6.30 12.32
C PHE A 645 33.25 -6.45 12.75
N LYS A 646 33.02 -6.89 13.98
CA LYS A 646 31.68 -7.23 14.50
C LYS A 646 30.68 -6.07 14.41
N GLU A 647 31.18 -4.83 14.47
CA GLU A 647 30.38 -3.62 14.50
C GLU A 647 29.99 -3.10 13.12
N LEU A 648 30.61 -3.58 12.03
CA LEU A 648 30.41 -3.03 10.69
C LEU A 648 30.13 -4.14 9.67
N VAL A 649 28.98 -4.04 9.01
CA VAL A 649 28.65 -4.83 7.84
C VAL A 649 28.61 -3.93 6.63
N LEU A 650 29.34 -4.26 5.59
CA LEU A 650 29.23 -3.71 4.24
C LEU A 650 28.47 -4.73 3.38
N ARG A 651 27.55 -4.25 2.57
CA ARG A 651 26.74 -5.10 1.72
C ARG A 651 26.52 -4.47 0.35
N GLY A 652 26.33 -5.29 -0.67
CA GLY A 652 26.00 -4.79 -1.98
C GLY A 652 25.39 -5.86 -2.87
N ALA A 653 24.59 -5.41 -3.83
CA ALA A 653 23.97 -6.30 -4.80
C ALA A 653 23.89 -5.64 -6.17
N TYR A 654 24.01 -6.47 -7.20
CA TYR A 654 23.61 -6.20 -8.58
C TYR A 654 22.56 -7.21 -8.99
N SER A 655 21.45 -6.75 -9.54
CA SER A 655 20.41 -7.63 -10.06
C SER A 655 19.80 -7.11 -11.35
N GLU A 656 19.44 -8.04 -12.23
CA GLU A 656 18.55 -7.77 -13.35
C GLU A 656 17.14 -8.21 -12.99
N GLY A 657 16.14 -7.52 -13.54
CA GLY A 657 14.73 -7.77 -13.27
C GLY A 657 13.89 -7.44 -14.48
N PHE A 658 12.62 -7.86 -14.42
CA PHE A 658 11.68 -7.59 -15.49
C PHE A 658 10.25 -7.44 -14.97
N ARG A 659 9.39 -6.84 -15.81
CA ARG A 659 7.94 -6.88 -15.68
C ARG A 659 7.33 -7.43 -16.96
N ALA A 660 6.54 -8.47 -16.83
CA ALA A 660 5.72 -8.99 -17.92
C ALA A 660 4.60 -7.98 -18.25
N PRO A 661 4.22 -7.82 -19.52
CA PRO A 661 2.97 -7.12 -19.85
C PRO A 661 1.80 -7.77 -19.10
N SER A 662 0.86 -6.98 -18.59
CA SER A 662 -0.37 -7.52 -17.99
C SER A 662 -1.29 -8.08 -19.08
N LEU A 663 -2.20 -8.99 -18.72
CA LEU A 663 -3.17 -9.53 -19.66
C LEU A 663 -4.08 -8.43 -20.21
N TYR A 664 -4.37 -7.39 -19.44
CA TYR A 664 -5.09 -6.23 -19.91
C TYR A 664 -4.30 -5.42 -20.94
N GLU A 665 -3.01 -5.13 -20.69
CA GLU A 665 -2.15 -4.41 -21.64
C GLU A 665 -2.01 -5.14 -22.98
N LEU A 666 -2.12 -6.49 -22.96
CA LEU A 666 -2.06 -7.31 -24.17
C LEU A 666 -3.40 -7.39 -24.90
N TYR A 667 -4.50 -7.61 -24.18
CA TYR A 667 -5.76 -8.09 -24.77
C TYR A 667 -6.93 -7.12 -24.65
N ASN A 668 -6.73 -5.90 -24.12
CA ASN A 668 -7.79 -4.89 -24.11
C ASN A 668 -8.26 -4.62 -25.56
N PRO A 669 -9.57 -4.74 -25.88
CA PRO A 669 -10.07 -4.48 -27.22
C PRO A 669 -9.72 -3.05 -27.68
N THR A 670 -9.45 -2.93 -28.96
CA THR A 670 -9.27 -1.60 -29.56
C THR A 670 -10.63 -0.91 -29.69
N PHE A 671 -10.73 0.29 -29.16
CA PHE A 671 -11.92 1.12 -29.30
C PHE A 671 -11.55 2.52 -29.77
N THR A 672 -12.54 3.23 -30.33
CA THR A 672 -12.35 4.59 -30.83
C THR A 672 -13.04 5.58 -29.89
N THR A 673 -12.32 6.63 -29.53
CA THR A 673 -12.80 7.78 -28.76
C THR A 673 -12.25 9.06 -29.39
N PHE A 674 -12.33 10.18 -28.69
CA PHE A 674 -11.71 11.44 -29.13
C PHE A 674 -10.42 11.70 -28.36
N THR A 675 -9.53 12.51 -28.95
CA THR A 675 -8.38 13.07 -28.21
C THR A 675 -8.87 13.92 -27.03
N ASN A 676 -8.10 13.91 -25.93
CA ASN A 676 -8.46 14.67 -24.73
C ASN A 676 -8.30 16.18 -24.93
N ALA A 677 -7.42 16.59 -25.84
CA ALA A 677 -7.14 17.97 -26.19
C ALA A 677 -7.46 18.26 -27.66
N ASN A 678 -7.55 19.53 -27.99
CA ASN A 678 -7.64 19.99 -29.38
C ASN A 678 -6.24 20.08 -29.98
N TYR A 679 -6.09 19.55 -31.18
CA TYR A 679 -4.84 19.57 -31.95
C TYR A 679 -5.04 20.21 -33.33
N ASN A 680 -3.94 20.67 -33.92
CA ASN A 680 -3.90 21.08 -35.32
C ASN A 680 -3.34 19.93 -36.16
N ASP A 681 -3.97 19.62 -37.28
CA ASP A 681 -3.36 18.67 -38.23
C ASP A 681 -2.01 19.23 -38.69
N PRO A 682 -0.86 18.54 -38.43
CA PRO A 682 0.46 19.08 -38.77
C PRO A 682 0.65 19.38 -40.28
N ARG A 683 -0.10 18.68 -41.12
CA ARG A 683 -0.02 18.80 -42.60
C ARG A 683 -1.07 19.79 -43.16
N LEU A 684 -2.31 19.70 -42.68
CA LEU A 684 -3.43 20.47 -43.21
C LEU A 684 -3.72 21.77 -42.44
N CYS A 685 -3.15 21.93 -41.26
CA CYS A 685 -3.26 23.12 -40.41
C CYS A 685 -1.95 23.43 -39.65
N PRO A 686 -0.81 23.56 -40.34
CA PRO A 686 0.47 23.86 -39.70
C PRO A 686 0.42 25.24 -39.01
N GLY A 687 0.80 25.22 -37.69
CA GLY A 687 0.80 26.47 -36.90
C GLY A 687 -0.59 27.06 -36.64
N GLY A 688 -1.68 26.29 -36.79
CA GLY A 688 -3.06 26.76 -36.57
C GLY A 688 -3.67 27.45 -37.76
N THR A 689 -3.05 27.44 -38.94
CA THR A 689 -3.56 28.06 -40.17
C THR A 689 -3.81 27.00 -41.23
N PRO A 690 -5.03 26.92 -41.86
CA PRO A 690 -5.30 25.98 -42.93
C PRO A 690 -4.33 26.13 -44.09
N ALA A 691 -3.76 24.99 -44.53
CA ALA A 691 -2.82 24.91 -45.67
C ALA A 691 -3.06 23.60 -46.44
N ASN A 692 -2.50 23.48 -47.62
CA ASN A 692 -2.51 22.25 -48.42
C ASN A 692 -3.92 21.63 -48.64
N GLY A 693 -4.98 22.46 -48.78
CA GLY A 693 -6.37 22.00 -48.87
C GLY A 693 -7.04 21.70 -47.53
N GLY A 694 -6.43 22.10 -46.40
CA GLY A 694 -6.99 22.01 -45.07
C GLY A 694 -8.21 22.91 -44.85
N ILE A 695 -9.13 22.48 -44.01
CA ILE A 695 -10.37 23.17 -43.63
C ILE A 695 -10.33 23.51 -42.16
N GLY A 696 -10.47 24.81 -41.80
CA GLY A 696 -10.27 25.31 -40.45
C GLY A 696 -11.06 24.59 -39.35
N ASN A 697 -12.38 24.35 -39.58
CA ASN A 697 -13.24 23.65 -38.62
C ASN A 697 -13.14 22.12 -38.65
N ARG A 698 -12.28 21.55 -39.49
CA ARG A 698 -12.00 20.11 -39.55
C ARG A 698 -10.59 19.78 -39.09
N ASP A 699 -9.61 20.61 -39.41
CA ASP A 699 -8.19 20.29 -39.31
C ASP A 699 -7.45 21.18 -38.29
N CYS A 700 -8.07 22.28 -37.81
CA CYS A 700 -7.44 23.22 -36.90
C CYS A 700 -8.15 23.25 -35.54
N ALA A 701 -7.38 23.13 -34.46
CA ALA A 701 -7.83 23.17 -33.06
C ALA A 701 -9.03 22.24 -32.80
N GLN A 702 -8.98 21.01 -33.32
CA GLN A 702 -10.06 20.01 -33.23
C GLN A 702 -9.63 18.83 -32.34
N GLN A 703 -10.61 18.18 -31.73
CA GLN A 703 -10.47 16.82 -31.23
C GLN A 703 -10.58 15.85 -32.40
N PHE A 704 -9.57 15.01 -32.57
CA PHE A 704 -9.56 13.95 -33.56
C PHE A 704 -10.03 12.62 -32.98
N ASN A 705 -10.54 11.73 -33.81
CA ASN A 705 -10.74 10.35 -33.40
C ASN A 705 -9.43 9.75 -32.93
N ARG A 706 -9.48 8.98 -31.85
CA ARG A 706 -8.35 8.29 -31.24
C ARG A 706 -8.67 6.83 -31.10
N SER A 707 -7.83 5.98 -31.70
CA SER A 707 -7.89 4.52 -31.53
C SER A 707 -6.92 4.10 -30.45
N THR A 708 -7.43 3.47 -29.41
CA THR A 708 -6.65 2.99 -28.26
C THR A 708 -7.05 1.56 -27.91
N GLY A 709 -6.17 0.81 -27.27
CA GLY A 709 -6.40 -0.58 -26.88
C GLY A 709 -5.12 -1.28 -26.45
N GLY A 710 -5.21 -2.59 -26.23
CA GLY A 710 -4.09 -3.46 -25.93
C GLY A 710 -3.14 -3.66 -27.13
N ASN A 711 -2.01 -4.33 -26.85
CA ASN A 711 -1.03 -4.64 -27.89
C ASN A 711 -0.35 -5.98 -27.57
N THR A 712 -0.63 -7.00 -28.38
CA THR A 712 -0.05 -8.35 -28.22
C THR A 712 1.44 -8.43 -28.57
N GLU A 713 2.02 -7.40 -29.19
CA GLU A 713 3.45 -7.32 -29.54
C GLU A 713 4.31 -6.70 -28.43
N LEU A 714 3.73 -6.39 -27.28
CA LEU A 714 4.46 -5.81 -26.14
C LEU A 714 5.58 -6.73 -25.68
N LYS A 715 6.74 -6.11 -25.47
CA LYS A 715 7.90 -6.76 -24.85
C LYS A 715 7.93 -6.49 -23.36
N PRO A 716 8.55 -7.38 -22.55
CA PRO A 716 8.74 -7.11 -21.13
C PRO A 716 9.52 -5.81 -20.90
N GLU A 717 9.17 -5.10 -19.84
CA GLU A 717 10.06 -4.10 -19.28
C GLU A 717 11.26 -4.78 -18.64
N THR A 718 12.43 -4.20 -18.74
CA THR A 718 13.66 -4.73 -18.16
C THR A 718 14.27 -3.73 -17.20
N ALA A 719 14.87 -4.22 -16.11
CA ALA A 719 15.46 -3.38 -15.10
C ALA A 719 16.87 -3.83 -14.73
N ARG A 720 17.70 -2.86 -14.28
CA ARG A 720 18.99 -3.11 -13.63
C ARG A 720 19.02 -2.34 -12.32
N ASN A 721 19.30 -3.07 -11.26
CA ASN A 721 19.38 -2.54 -9.90
C ASN A 721 20.79 -2.71 -9.37
N VAL A 722 21.27 -1.69 -8.70
CA VAL A 722 22.53 -1.72 -7.93
C VAL A 722 22.21 -1.18 -6.55
N THR A 723 22.63 -1.90 -5.52
CA THR A 723 22.56 -1.43 -4.14
C THR A 723 23.93 -1.57 -3.49
N PHE A 724 24.27 -0.60 -2.63
CA PHE A 724 25.44 -0.64 -1.78
C PHE A 724 25.11 0.01 -0.45
N GLY A 725 25.43 -0.65 0.64
CA GLY A 725 25.09 -0.12 1.94
C GLY A 725 26.03 -0.58 3.05
N PHE A 726 25.85 0.04 4.18
CA PHE A 726 26.52 -0.37 5.40
C PHE A 726 25.58 -0.33 6.61
N VAL A 727 25.82 -1.24 7.54
CA VAL A 727 25.16 -1.27 8.85
C VAL A 727 26.26 -1.15 9.89
N TYR A 728 26.12 -0.20 10.80
CA TYR A 728 27.05 0.07 11.87
C TYR A 728 26.38 -0.12 13.24
N GLN A 729 26.89 -1.06 14.00
CA GLN A 729 26.40 -1.43 15.32
C GLN A 729 27.55 -1.36 16.35
N PRO A 730 27.95 -0.15 16.78
CA PRO A 730 29.11 0.03 17.69
C PRO A 730 28.89 -0.60 19.06
N PHE A 731 27.66 -0.85 19.44
CA PHE A 731 27.24 -1.57 20.65
C PHE A 731 25.81 -2.10 20.45
N GLU A 732 25.40 -3.12 21.22
CA GLU A 732 24.15 -3.87 21.04
C GLU A 732 22.87 -3.03 21.00
N ARG A 733 22.93 -1.80 21.51
CA ARG A 733 21.75 -0.89 21.61
C ARG A 733 21.60 0.08 20.47
N LEU A 734 22.57 0.21 19.58
CA LEU A 734 22.54 1.13 18.44
C LEU A 734 22.76 0.37 17.15
N ASN A 735 21.81 0.47 16.26
CA ASN A 735 21.90 -0.01 14.87
C ASN A 735 21.63 1.16 13.92
N ALA A 736 22.59 1.47 13.05
CA ALA A 736 22.49 2.52 12.06
C ALA A 736 22.81 1.96 10.68
N GLY A 737 21.95 2.20 9.70
CA GLY A 737 22.13 1.70 8.34
C GLY A 737 21.96 2.82 7.30
N LEU A 738 22.76 2.75 6.25
CA LEU A 738 22.63 3.56 5.04
C LEU A 738 22.74 2.63 3.83
N ASP A 739 21.73 2.66 2.93
CA ASP A 739 21.72 1.88 1.72
C ASP A 739 21.53 2.82 0.52
N PHE A 740 22.52 2.90 -0.33
CA PHE A 740 22.49 3.61 -1.61
C PHE A 740 21.92 2.69 -2.68
N TRP A 741 21.08 3.22 -3.56
CA TRP A 741 20.43 2.43 -4.60
C TRP A 741 20.32 3.20 -5.93
N TRP A 742 20.41 2.45 -7.02
CA TRP A 742 20.26 2.93 -8.41
C TRP A 742 19.43 1.92 -9.18
N ILE A 743 18.37 2.41 -9.83
CA ILE A 743 17.45 1.61 -10.65
C ILE A 743 17.37 2.24 -12.03
N LYS A 744 17.49 1.41 -13.07
CA LYS A 744 17.25 1.79 -14.46
C LYS A 744 16.21 0.83 -15.04
N VAL A 745 15.10 1.36 -15.56
CA VAL A 745 14.07 0.58 -16.26
C VAL A 745 14.08 0.99 -17.72
N ALA A 746 13.95 0.03 -18.61
CA ALA A 746 13.84 0.21 -20.04
C ALA A 746 12.59 -0.46 -20.59
N ASN A 747 12.15 -0.05 -21.77
CA ASN A 747 10.97 -0.57 -22.46
C ASN A 747 9.68 -0.41 -21.62
N GLN A 748 9.53 0.71 -20.91
CA GLN A 748 8.34 0.96 -20.09
C GLN A 748 7.06 0.81 -20.94
N ILE A 749 6.10 0.06 -20.42
CA ILE A 749 4.81 -0.14 -21.06
C ILE A 749 3.87 0.95 -20.56
N ALA A 750 3.32 1.73 -21.48
CA ALA A 750 2.30 2.75 -21.21
C ALA A 750 1.49 3.01 -22.48
N GLU A 751 0.37 3.71 -22.32
CA GLU A 751 -0.39 4.24 -23.44
C GLU A 751 0.44 5.28 -24.19
N PHE A 752 0.42 5.23 -25.52
CA PHE A 752 1.18 6.16 -26.34
C PHE A 752 0.62 7.59 -26.22
N PRO A 753 1.44 8.59 -25.90
CA PRO A 753 0.96 9.96 -25.73
C PRO A 753 0.28 10.51 -27.00
N GLU A 754 -0.96 10.96 -26.86
CA GLU A 754 -1.75 11.45 -28.01
C GLU A 754 -1.16 12.71 -28.66
N SER A 755 -0.44 13.55 -27.90
CA SER A 755 0.20 14.74 -28.42
C SER A 755 1.41 14.44 -29.32
N ALA A 756 2.10 13.31 -29.07
CA ALA A 756 3.39 13.00 -29.71
C ALA A 756 3.34 12.94 -31.25
N PRO A 757 2.33 12.39 -31.92
CA PRO A 757 2.22 12.40 -33.37
C PRO A 757 1.96 13.79 -33.94
N PHE A 758 1.35 14.70 -33.19
CA PHE A 758 1.12 16.08 -33.61
C PHE A 758 2.38 16.93 -33.42
N ASP A 759 3.14 16.69 -32.34
CA ASP A 759 4.37 17.40 -32.03
C ASP A 759 5.55 16.96 -32.91
N ASN A 760 5.59 15.69 -33.31
CA ASN A 760 6.64 15.06 -34.10
C ASN A 760 6.08 14.21 -35.26
N PRO A 761 5.37 14.82 -36.23
CA PRO A 761 4.62 14.09 -37.25
C PRO A 761 5.49 13.21 -38.16
N ASP A 762 6.74 13.59 -38.43
CA ASP A 762 7.67 12.81 -39.24
C ASP A 762 8.17 11.53 -38.51
N LEU A 763 8.34 11.62 -37.19
CA LEU A 763 8.80 10.50 -36.37
C LEU A 763 7.66 9.48 -36.15
N TYR A 764 6.41 9.94 -36.08
CA TYR A 764 5.25 9.14 -35.76
C TYR A 764 4.18 9.18 -36.87
N ALA A 765 4.61 9.24 -38.13
CA ALA A 765 3.72 9.30 -39.29
C ALA A 765 2.76 8.11 -39.35
N ASP A 766 3.16 6.95 -38.89
CA ASP A 766 2.37 5.72 -38.80
C ASP A 766 1.25 5.78 -37.76
N ARG A 767 1.31 6.76 -36.83
CA ARG A 767 0.31 6.96 -35.80
C ARG A 767 -0.80 7.94 -36.21
N LEU A 768 -0.63 8.70 -37.28
CA LEU A 768 -1.62 9.59 -37.86
C LEU A 768 -2.24 8.93 -39.08
N VAL A 769 -3.24 8.06 -38.86
CA VAL A 769 -3.95 7.38 -39.97
C VAL A 769 -4.79 8.41 -40.72
N ARG A 770 -4.63 8.46 -42.06
CA ARG A 770 -5.26 9.47 -42.91
C ARG A 770 -6.27 8.84 -43.86
N LYS A 771 -7.34 9.57 -44.18
CA LYS A 771 -8.31 9.26 -45.22
C LYS A 771 -7.70 9.52 -46.58
N ALA A 772 -8.40 9.10 -47.62
CA ALA A 772 -8.00 9.30 -49.02
C ALA A 772 -7.89 10.78 -49.43
N ASP A 773 -8.64 11.69 -48.74
CA ASP A 773 -8.57 13.13 -48.94
C ASP A 773 -7.39 13.78 -48.20
N GLY A 774 -6.60 12.99 -47.50
CA GLY A 774 -5.45 13.43 -46.71
C GLY A 774 -5.75 13.93 -45.31
N SER A 775 -7.05 14.07 -44.91
CA SER A 775 -7.44 14.43 -43.53
C SER A 775 -7.14 13.30 -42.56
N ILE A 776 -6.95 13.61 -41.29
CA ILE A 776 -6.76 12.60 -40.23
C ILE A 776 -8.08 11.82 -40.07
N ASP A 777 -7.98 10.49 -40.16
CA ASP A 777 -9.07 9.58 -39.80
C ASP A 777 -9.07 9.34 -38.29
N HIS A 778 -7.93 8.91 -37.75
CA HIS A 778 -7.73 8.72 -36.34
C HIS A 778 -6.24 8.73 -35.95
N VAL A 779 -5.99 8.95 -34.67
CA VAL A 779 -4.68 8.84 -34.03
C VAL A 779 -4.57 7.53 -33.30
N VAL A 780 -3.47 6.78 -33.46
CA VAL A 780 -3.24 5.50 -32.78
C VAL A 780 -2.45 5.73 -31.50
N THR A 781 -3.08 5.48 -30.35
CA THR A 781 -2.50 5.70 -29.02
C THR A 781 -2.47 4.44 -28.13
N GLY A 782 -2.70 3.25 -28.70
CA GLY A 782 -2.69 1.99 -27.93
C GLY A 782 -1.41 1.75 -27.13
N MET A 783 -1.40 0.72 -26.30
CA MET A 783 -0.28 0.35 -25.45
C MET A 783 1.00 0.13 -26.26
N ALA A 784 2.13 0.64 -25.76
CA ALA A 784 3.43 0.55 -26.42
C ALA A 784 4.58 0.46 -25.41
N ASN A 785 5.70 -0.12 -25.83
CA ASN A 785 6.95 -0.03 -25.09
C ASN A 785 7.58 1.36 -25.34
N LEU A 786 7.49 2.22 -24.36
CA LEU A 786 7.99 3.59 -24.42
C LEU A 786 9.38 3.70 -23.75
N GLY A 787 9.79 4.86 -23.36
CA GLY A 787 11.10 5.26 -22.91
C GLY A 787 11.77 4.48 -21.77
N LYS A 788 12.53 5.22 -20.98
CA LYS A 788 13.37 4.70 -19.90
C LYS A 788 13.10 5.49 -18.64
N LEU A 789 13.33 4.84 -17.49
CA LEU A 789 13.32 5.48 -16.17
C LEU A 789 14.69 5.28 -15.52
N LYS A 790 15.19 6.33 -14.84
CA LYS A 790 16.37 6.28 -14.00
C LYS A 790 16.03 6.90 -12.67
N THR A 791 16.21 6.16 -11.61
CA THR A 791 16.01 6.67 -10.25
C THR A 791 17.11 6.20 -9.32
N SER A 792 17.46 7.02 -8.35
CA SER A 792 18.48 6.71 -7.35
C SER A 792 18.20 7.43 -6.04
N GLY A 793 18.78 6.94 -4.96
CA GLY A 793 18.60 7.53 -3.65
C GLY A 793 19.35 6.81 -2.54
N VAL A 794 19.01 7.19 -1.32
CA VAL A 794 19.59 6.66 -0.08
C VAL A 794 18.47 6.33 0.89
N ASP A 795 18.48 5.12 1.42
CA ASP A 795 17.65 4.73 2.54
C ASP A 795 18.44 4.84 3.84
N VAL A 796 17.86 5.47 4.85
CA VAL A 796 18.44 5.70 6.17
C VAL A 796 17.65 4.93 7.20
N SER A 797 18.34 4.20 8.07
CA SER A 797 17.72 3.55 9.23
C SER A 797 18.54 3.81 10.49
N LEU A 798 17.85 4.02 11.60
CA LEU A 798 18.45 4.13 12.92
C LEU A 798 17.51 3.47 13.92
N ASP A 799 18.04 2.61 14.77
CA ASP A 799 17.34 2.07 15.92
C ASP A 799 18.29 2.19 17.13
N TYR A 800 17.84 2.96 18.12
CA TYR A 800 18.63 3.20 19.34
C TYR A 800 17.77 2.94 20.58
N ARG A 801 18.23 2.02 21.42
CA ARG A 801 17.65 1.73 22.73
C ARG A 801 18.54 2.35 23.80
N LEU A 802 18.01 3.32 24.52
CA LEU A 802 18.73 3.92 25.61
C LEU A 802 18.93 2.89 26.74
N PRO A 803 19.98 3.04 27.55
CA PRO A 803 20.11 2.27 28.79
C PRO A 803 18.85 2.37 29.63
N ALA A 804 18.43 1.27 30.26
CA ALA A 804 17.29 1.27 31.16
C ALA A 804 17.54 2.26 32.31
N THR A 805 16.52 3.02 32.68
CA THR A 805 16.56 4.02 33.74
C THR A 805 15.49 3.72 34.79
N ALA A 806 15.55 4.40 35.94
CA ALA A 806 14.46 4.35 36.92
C ALA A 806 13.10 4.84 36.35
N TRP A 807 13.13 5.60 35.27
CA TRP A 807 11.94 6.11 34.57
C TRP A 807 11.46 5.20 33.45
N GLY A 808 12.05 4.01 33.29
CA GLY A 808 11.72 3.03 32.26
C GLY A 808 12.72 2.97 31.11
N GLU A 809 12.29 2.32 30.02
CA GLU A 809 13.07 2.09 28.81
C GLU A 809 12.65 3.06 27.71
N PHE A 810 13.64 3.67 27.06
CA PHE A 810 13.43 4.60 25.96
C PHE A 810 14.03 4.06 24.67
N GLY A 811 13.31 4.23 23.56
CA GLY A 811 13.78 3.86 22.23
C GLY A 811 13.59 4.99 21.24
N LEU A 812 14.48 5.05 20.24
CA LEU A 812 14.39 5.99 19.13
C LEU A 812 14.60 5.23 17.83
N GLY A 813 13.65 5.30 16.91
CA GLY A 813 13.71 4.69 15.58
C GLY A 813 13.53 5.73 14.49
N LEU A 814 14.35 5.68 13.44
CA LEU A 814 14.22 6.51 12.23
C LEU A 814 14.25 5.59 11.01
N GLN A 815 13.27 5.77 10.14
CA GLN A 815 13.25 5.18 8.80
C GLN A 815 13.05 6.31 7.80
N GLY A 816 14.01 6.51 6.90
CA GLY A 816 13.97 7.60 5.93
C GLY A 816 14.40 7.15 4.54
N THR A 817 13.86 7.80 3.51
CA THR A 817 14.26 7.62 2.11
C THR A 817 14.49 8.98 1.48
N TYR A 818 15.69 9.21 0.98
CA TYR A 818 16.08 10.40 0.23
C TYR A 818 16.32 10.02 -1.24
N VAL A 819 15.46 10.52 -2.12
CA VAL A 819 15.59 10.32 -3.57
C VAL A 819 16.50 11.42 -4.13
N THR A 820 17.56 11.01 -4.81
CA THR A 820 18.53 11.94 -5.39
C THR A 820 18.22 12.28 -6.84
N ARG A 821 17.58 11.34 -7.55
CA ARG A 821 17.27 11.46 -8.98
C ARG A 821 15.99 10.68 -9.32
N TYR A 822 15.16 11.25 -10.20
CA TYR A 822 14.04 10.56 -10.80
C TYR A 822 13.76 11.13 -12.19
N ASP A 823 14.38 10.54 -13.22
CA ASP A 823 14.26 10.95 -14.62
C ASP A 823 13.53 9.87 -15.42
N TYR A 824 12.59 10.26 -16.24
CA TYR A 824 11.89 9.34 -17.14
C TYR A 824 11.76 9.93 -18.55
N GLN A 825 11.57 9.07 -19.53
CA GLN A 825 11.30 9.39 -20.92
C GLN A 825 9.88 8.96 -21.25
N GLN A 826 9.07 9.86 -21.80
CA GLN A 826 7.71 9.55 -22.28
C GLN A 826 7.69 8.86 -23.64
N GLN A 827 8.73 9.03 -24.43
CA GLN A 827 8.81 8.57 -25.82
C GLN A 827 10.15 7.89 -26.08
N LEU A 828 10.18 6.95 -27.02
CA LEU A 828 11.43 6.42 -27.55
C LEU A 828 12.31 7.57 -28.08
N LYS A 829 13.53 7.66 -27.59
CA LYS A 829 14.50 8.73 -27.92
C LYS A 829 14.09 10.15 -27.48
N GLY A 830 13.01 10.32 -26.69
CA GLY A 830 12.63 11.60 -26.09
C GLY A 830 13.64 12.08 -25.06
N GLU A 831 13.51 13.34 -24.66
CA GLU A 831 14.30 13.90 -23.56
C GLU A 831 13.89 13.28 -22.21
N TYR A 832 14.84 13.31 -21.26
CA TYR A 832 14.54 12.93 -19.88
C TYR A 832 13.86 14.08 -19.15
N ILE A 833 12.75 13.79 -18.50
CA ILE A 833 11.98 14.71 -17.67
C ILE A 833 12.26 14.37 -16.20
N ASP A 834 12.72 15.35 -15.41
CA ASP A 834 12.90 15.20 -13.96
C ASP A 834 11.53 15.30 -13.26
N LYS A 835 11.18 14.26 -12.49
CA LYS A 835 9.97 14.20 -11.65
C LYS A 835 10.25 14.31 -10.16
N LEU A 836 11.49 14.54 -9.78
CA LEU A 836 11.86 14.61 -8.38
C LEU A 836 11.33 15.89 -7.71
N GLY A 837 10.30 15.76 -6.91
CA GLY A 837 9.61 16.90 -6.31
C GLY A 837 8.93 17.79 -7.34
N ASP A 838 8.58 17.24 -8.50
CA ASP A 838 7.93 17.99 -9.58
C ASP A 838 6.78 17.17 -10.19
N PHE A 839 5.58 17.74 -10.15
CA PHE A 839 4.39 17.15 -10.75
C PHE A 839 4.19 17.61 -12.21
N ARG A 840 4.82 18.73 -12.62
CA ARG A 840 4.65 19.34 -13.94
C ARG A 840 5.24 18.46 -15.05
N GLY A 841 4.70 18.60 -16.24
CA GLY A 841 5.25 18.08 -17.47
C GLY A 841 5.02 16.60 -17.71
N GLY A 842 3.97 16.29 -18.44
CA GLY A 842 3.72 15.04 -19.10
C GLY A 842 2.38 14.39 -18.79
N ASP A 843 1.92 13.62 -19.77
CA ASP A 843 0.66 12.87 -19.71
C ASP A 843 0.67 11.72 -18.69
N PHE A 844 1.81 11.46 -18.06
CA PHE A 844 1.95 10.62 -16.86
C PHE A 844 1.58 11.37 -15.56
N ALA A 845 0.63 12.30 -15.61
CA ALA A 845 0.07 12.96 -14.44
C ALA A 845 -0.45 11.97 -13.38
N SER A 846 -0.83 10.77 -13.82
CA SER A 846 -1.16 9.63 -12.96
C SER A 846 -0.05 9.21 -12.02
N ALA A 847 1.22 9.35 -12.39
CA ALA A 847 2.37 8.93 -11.58
C ALA A 847 2.65 9.86 -10.38
N GLY A 848 2.10 11.09 -10.36
CA GLY A 848 2.34 12.04 -9.27
C GLY A 848 3.79 12.54 -9.19
N ALA A 849 4.10 13.34 -8.17
CA ALA A 849 5.44 13.76 -7.85
C ALA A 849 6.12 12.75 -6.91
N VAL A 850 7.38 12.45 -7.14
CA VAL A 850 8.19 11.65 -6.22
C VAL A 850 8.75 12.57 -5.14
N ALA A 851 8.40 12.32 -3.88
CA ALA A 851 8.89 13.12 -2.77
C ALA A 851 10.40 12.94 -2.58
N ARG A 852 11.15 14.04 -2.48
CA ARG A 852 12.61 14.02 -2.28
C ARG A 852 13.01 13.38 -0.97
N TRP A 853 12.29 13.68 0.10
CA TRP A 853 12.54 13.12 1.43
C TRP A 853 11.23 12.69 2.11
N ARG A 854 11.21 11.45 2.59
CA ARG A 854 10.17 10.94 3.48
C ARG A 854 10.81 10.24 4.66
N HIS A 855 10.24 10.45 5.85
CA HIS A 855 10.67 9.69 7.02
C HIS A 855 9.53 9.41 8.00
N SER A 856 9.76 8.40 8.84
CA SER A 856 9.05 8.13 10.07
C SER A 856 10.06 8.10 11.20
N LEU A 857 9.95 9.01 12.16
CA LEU A 857 10.75 9.08 13.36
C LEU A 857 9.84 8.69 14.52
N THR A 858 10.24 7.70 15.32
CA THR A 858 9.45 7.17 16.43
C THR A 858 10.26 7.20 17.72
N ALA A 859 9.72 7.82 18.75
CA ALA A 859 10.24 7.72 20.11
C ALA A 859 9.29 6.87 20.95
N THR A 860 9.83 5.91 21.68
CA THR A 860 9.07 4.99 22.52
C THR A 860 9.53 5.08 23.97
N TRP A 861 8.60 4.92 24.88
CA TRP A 861 8.83 4.80 26.33
C TRP A 861 8.00 3.64 26.87
N ASN A 862 8.63 2.79 27.72
CA ASN A 862 7.95 1.69 28.39
C ASN A 862 8.38 1.64 29.85
N GLN A 863 7.40 1.48 30.77
CA GLN A 863 7.64 1.27 32.17
C GLN A 863 6.55 0.36 32.76
N GLY A 864 6.93 -0.89 33.05
CA GLY A 864 5.99 -1.90 33.51
C GLY A 864 4.80 -2.07 32.56
N PRO A 865 3.54 -1.86 33.03
CA PRO A 865 2.35 -2.00 32.18
C PRO A 865 2.08 -0.78 31.27
N LEU A 866 2.82 0.31 31.44
CA LEU A 866 2.63 1.56 30.71
C LEU A 866 3.58 1.66 29.54
N GLY A 867 3.08 2.18 28.42
CA GLY A 867 3.89 2.54 27.26
C GLY A 867 3.42 3.86 26.65
N ALA A 868 4.33 4.55 25.98
CA ALA A 868 4.00 5.71 25.17
C ALA A 868 4.82 5.70 23.88
N THR A 869 4.22 6.17 22.80
CA THR A 869 4.88 6.28 21.49
C THR A 869 4.55 7.64 20.87
N LEU A 870 5.59 8.37 20.49
CA LEU A 870 5.49 9.61 19.73
C LEU A 870 6.08 9.34 18.33
N THR A 871 5.29 9.58 17.30
CA THR A 871 5.73 9.35 15.91
C THR A 871 5.63 10.64 15.11
N ASN A 872 6.71 11.01 14.43
CA ASN A 872 6.71 12.07 13.43
C ASN A 872 6.73 11.46 12.03
N ARG A 873 5.83 11.91 11.16
CA ARG A 873 5.78 11.55 9.74
C ARG A 873 6.00 12.80 8.91
N TYR A 874 6.95 12.75 8.02
CA TYR A 874 7.32 13.86 7.16
C TYR A 874 7.39 13.46 5.70
N THR A 875 6.84 14.30 4.84
CA THR A 875 6.97 14.22 3.37
C THR A 875 7.36 15.61 2.85
N SER A 876 8.41 15.69 2.06
CA SER A 876 8.86 16.97 1.47
C SER A 876 7.84 17.53 0.49
N GLY A 877 7.81 18.85 0.37
CA GLY A 877 6.98 19.53 -0.63
C GLY A 877 7.49 19.33 -2.06
N TYR A 878 6.66 19.73 -3.04
CA TYR A 878 6.91 19.53 -4.47
C TYR A 878 6.28 20.65 -5.31
N HIS A 879 6.64 20.77 -6.58
CA HIS A 879 5.97 21.62 -7.55
C HIS A 879 4.65 21.00 -7.98
N ASP A 880 3.59 21.80 -8.03
CA ASP A 880 2.22 21.35 -8.26
C ASP A 880 1.96 20.93 -9.71
N SER A 881 0.80 20.32 -9.96
CA SER A 881 0.43 19.68 -11.23
C SER A 881 0.14 20.64 -12.37
N ASP A 882 -0.27 21.85 -12.08
CA ASP A 882 -0.60 22.85 -13.10
C ASP A 882 0.66 23.36 -13.78
N ARG A 883 0.75 23.21 -15.11
CA ARG A 883 1.89 23.65 -15.92
C ARG A 883 2.09 25.18 -15.87
N ASP A 884 1.00 25.93 -15.74
CA ASP A 884 1.02 27.38 -15.76
C ASP A 884 1.11 27.98 -14.35
N SER A 885 0.91 27.15 -13.31
CA SER A 885 1.02 27.59 -11.94
C SER A 885 2.46 27.49 -11.45
N HIS A 886 2.90 28.54 -10.79
CA HIS A 886 4.16 28.53 -10.03
C HIS A 886 3.92 28.02 -8.59
N ASN A 887 2.80 27.34 -8.34
CA ASN A 887 2.43 26.87 -7.01
C ASN A 887 3.37 25.78 -6.54
N ARG A 888 3.68 25.86 -5.26
CA ARG A 888 4.51 24.90 -4.56
C ARG A 888 3.73 24.31 -3.42
N VAL A 889 3.48 23.00 -3.49
CA VAL A 889 2.86 22.27 -2.39
C VAL A 889 3.86 22.20 -1.25
N GLY A 890 3.45 22.67 -0.06
CA GLY A 890 4.28 22.66 1.13
C GLY A 890 4.59 21.25 1.64
N SER A 891 5.59 21.11 2.51
CA SER A 891 5.84 19.83 3.19
C SER A 891 4.69 19.46 4.12
N TYR A 892 4.40 18.16 4.21
CA TYR A 892 3.43 17.62 5.16
C TYR A 892 4.16 16.96 6.31
N ASN A 893 4.00 17.56 7.50
CA ASN A 893 4.68 17.16 8.74
C ASN A 893 3.65 16.97 9.84
N VAL A 894 3.43 15.73 10.26
CA VAL A 894 2.44 15.38 11.27
C VAL A 894 3.06 14.58 12.41
N TRP A 895 2.49 14.76 13.61
CA TRP A 895 2.89 14.09 14.83
C TRP A 895 1.72 13.27 15.36
N ASP A 896 1.97 12.03 15.72
CA ASP A 896 1.02 11.12 16.31
C ASP A 896 1.50 10.75 17.73
N LEU A 897 0.61 10.71 18.71
CA LEU A 897 0.92 10.32 20.09
C LEU A 897 0.01 9.18 20.52
N ALA A 898 0.57 8.15 21.13
CA ALA A 898 -0.15 7.02 21.71
C ALA A 898 0.31 6.75 23.14
N GLY A 899 -0.60 6.39 24.01
CA GLY A 899 -0.36 5.84 25.32
C GLY A 899 -1.00 4.46 25.43
N THR A 900 -0.28 3.49 25.99
CA THR A 900 -0.74 2.11 26.16
C THR A 900 -0.72 1.70 27.62
N TYR A 901 -1.68 0.88 28.01
CA TYR A 901 -1.75 0.27 29.34
C TYR A 901 -2.14 -1.20 29.21
N THR A 902 -1.35 -2.09 29.80
CA THR A 902 -1.64 -3.54 29.79
C THR A 902 -1.95 -4.02 31.19
N TRP A 903 -3.20 -4.39 31.43
CA TRP A 903 -3.65 -4.90 32.72
C TRP A 903 -3.60 -6.42 32.77
N ARG A 904 -2.86 -6.96 33.76
CA ARG A 904 -2.69 -8.41 34.00
C ARG A 904 -2.31 -9.23 32.75
N GLN A 905 -1.62 -8.63 31.79
CA GLN A 905 -1.25 -9.22 30.50
C GLN A 905 -2.46 -9.70 29.64
N ALA A 906 -3.67 -9.43 30.07
CA ALA A 906 -4.91 -9.85 29.42
C ALA A 906 -5.61 -8.70 28.69
N LEU A 907 -5.79 -7.56 29.34
CA LEU A 907 -6.50 -6.41 28.79
C LEU A 907 -5.51 -5.31 28.38
N GLY A 908 -5.40 -5.06 27.09
CA GLY A 908 -4.67 -3.93 26.53
C GLY A 908 -5.61 -2.76 26.21
N VAL A 909 -5.20 -1.55 26.64
CA VAL A 909 -5.90 -0.30 26.33
C VAL A 909 -4.91 0.63 25.67
N THR A 910 -5.27 1.18 24.51
CA THR A 910 -4.51 2.25 23.85
C THR A 910 -5.40 3.46 23.65
N LEU A 911 -4.89 4.62 24.03
CA LEU A 911 -5.49 5.92 23.72
C LEU A 911 -4.47 6.72 22.93
N GLY A 912 -4.92 7.37 21.86
CA GLY A 912 -3.98 8.14 21.05
C GLY A 912 -4.62 9.25 20.25
N VAL A 913 -3.75 10.04 19.66
CA VAL A 913 -4.08 11.18 18.81
C VAL A 913 -3.23 11.10 17.53
N LYS A 914 -3.85 10.91 16.38
CA LYS A 914 -3.23 11.11 15.07
C LYS A 914 -3.27 12.60 14.74
N ASN A 915 -2.22 13.12 14.12
CA ASN A 915 -2.08 14.55 13.77
C ASN A 915 -2.31 15.47 14.97
N LEU A 916 -1.50 15.31 16.00
CA LEU A 916 -1.59 15.98 17.31
C LEU A 916 -1.76 17.50 17.21
N PHE A 917 -1.07 18.14 16.26
CA PHE A 917 -1.07 19.59 16.07
C PHE A 917 -2.13 20.08 15.08
N ASP A 918 -3.04 19.20 14.63
CA ASP A 918 -4.15 19.52 13.73
C ASP A 918 -3.69 20.17 12.42
N ARG A 919 -2.62 19.65 11.84
CA ARG A 919 -2.03 20.17 10.61
C ARG A 919 -2.98 19.91 9.44
N GLU A 920 -3.46 20.96 8.78
CA GLU A 920 -4.19 20.84 7.53
C GLU A 920 -3.30 20.31 6.39
N PRO A 921 -3.87 19.59 5.41
CA PRO A 921 -3.19 19.25 4.18
C PRO A 921 -2.59 20.47 3.49
N PRO A 922 -1.36 20.39 2.93
CA PRO A 922 -0.83 21.47 2.12
C PRO A 922 -1.71 21.72 0.90
N PHE A 923 -1.87 22.99 0.54
CA PHE A 923 -2.64 23.35 -0.64
C PHE A 923 -2.03 22.79 -1.92
N SER A 924 -2.88 22.22 -2.78
CA SER A 924 -2.55 21.79 -4.14
C SER A 924 -3.69 22.17 -5.08
N ASN A 925 -3.35 22.59 -6.30
CA ASN A 925 -4.26 22.84 -7.40
C ASN A 925 -4.35 21.64 -8.37
N GLN A 926 -4.03 20.42 -7.90
CA GLN A 926 -4.12 19.21 -8.68
C GLN A 926 -5.55 18.99 -9.22
N THR A 927 -5.65 18.40 -10.41
CA THR A 927 -6.90 18.07 -11.09
C THR A 927 -7.02 16.58 -11.42
N TYR A 928 -6.12 15.76 -10.89
CA TYR A 928 -6.08 14.31 -11.13
C TYR A 928 -7.23 13.56 -10.45
N THR A 929 -7.65 14.03 -9.27
CA THR A 929 -8.83 13.52 -8.55
C THR A 929 -9.88 14.62 -8.43
N PHE A 930 -11.12 14.26 -8.07
CA PHE A 930 -12.16 15.25 -7.83
C PHE A 930 -12.01 16.02 -6.52
N GLN A 931 -11.14 15.55 -5.62
CA GLN A 931 -10.79 16.29 -4.42
C GLN A 931 -9.96 17.53 -4.79
N SER A 932 -10.41 18.71 -4.36
CA SER A 932 -9.76 19.98 -4.66
C SER A 932 -9.13 20.62 -3.43
N GLY A 933 -8.15 21.51 -3.65
CA GLY A 933 -7.47 22.26 -2.61
C GLY A 933 -6.38 21.50 -1.86
N TYR A 934 -6.22 20.21 -2.09
CA TYR A 934 -5.13 19.35 -1.57
C TYR A 934 -4.94 18.13 -2.47
N ASP A 935 -3.86 17.37 -2.26
CA ASP A 935 -3.61 16.12 -2.97
C ASP A 935 -3.79 14.92 -2.02
N PRO A 936 -4.82 14.07 -2.21
CA PRO A 936 -5.13 12.94 -1.34
C PRO A 936 -4.09 11.82 -1.38
N ARG A 937 -3.16 11.84 -2.34
CA ARG A 937 -2.07 10.86 -2.46
C ARG A 937 -0.96 11.10 -1.45
N TYR A 938 -0.79 12.34 -0.95
CA TYR A 938 0.33 12.76 -0.08
C TYR A 938 -0.11 13.22 1.31
N SER A 939 -1.39 13.53 1.50
CA SER A 939 -1.92 14.04 2.76
C SER A 939 -3.35 13.57 3.01
N ASP A 940 -3.75 13.49 4.27
CA ASP A 940 -5.09 13.07 4.64
C ASP A 940 -5.94 14.24 5.15
N PRO A 941 -7.28 14.24 4.88
CA PRO A 941 -8.16 15.35 5.19
C PRO A 941 -8.82 15.27 6.58
N PHE A 942 -8.49 14.28 7.41
CA PHE A 942 -9.18 14.09 8.69
C PHE A 942 -8.87 15.17 9.72
N GLY A 943 -7.66 15.76 9.67
CA GLY A 943 -7.15 16.62 10.73
C GLY A 943 -6.80 15.82 11.99
N ARG A 944 -6.84 16.46 13.17
CA ARG A 944 -6.60 15.77 14.44
C ARG A 944 -7.67 14.70 14.66
N THR A 945 -7.21 13.47 14.92
CA THR A 945 -8.11 12.33 15.12
C THR A 945 -7.77 11.64 16.44
N LEU A 946 -8.74 11.56 17.34
CA LEU A 946 -8.62 10.79 18.56
C LEU A 946 -8.94 9.32 18.27
N TYR A 947 -8.22 8.41 18.92
CA TYR A 947 -8.52 6.99 18.80
C TYR A 947 -8.39 6.22 20.11
N THR A 948 -9.19 5.16 20.20
CA THR A 948 -9.16 4.20 21.31
C THR A 948 -9.04 2.79 20.74
N ARG A 949 -8.22 1.94 21.35
CA ARG A 949 -8.12 0.51 21.06
C ARG A 949 -8.25 -0.28 22.35
N LEU A 950 -9.03 -1.33 22.31
CA LEU A 950 -9.16 -2.30 23.39
C LEU A 950 -8.82 -3.68 22.84
N SER A 951 -8.02 -4.44 23.57
CA SER A 951 -7.72 -5.84 23.23
C SER A 951 -7.80 -6.70 24.48
N TYR A 952 -8.40 -7.88 24.36
CA TYR A 952 -8.52 -8.84 25.45
C TYR A 952 -8.07 -10.22 25.00
N ASN A 953 -7.08 -10.76 25.70
CA ASN A 953 -6.55 -12.11 25.51
C ASN A 953 -7.15 -13.06 26.56
N PHE A 954 -7.64 -14.25 26.15
CA PHE A 954 -8.32 -15.23 27.02
C PHE A 954 -7.93 -16.68 26.69
#